data_d14a0e3d284cdafe4b8a453b475f1192
#
_entry.id   d14a0e3d284cdafe4b8a453b475f1192
#
_cell.length_a   1.000
_cell.length_b   1.000
_cell.length_c   1.000
_cell.angle_alpha   90.00
_cell.angle_beta   90.00
_cell.angle_gamma   90.00
#
_symmetry.space_group_name_H-M   'P 1'
#
loop_
_entity.id
_entity.type
_entity.pdbx_description
1 polymer ?
#
loop_
_entity_poly.entity_id
_entity_poly.type
_entity_poly.pdbx_seq_one_letter_code
_entity_poly.pdbx_strand_id
1 'polypeptide(L)'
;MPPAIPIATYRLQLTPTFGFDAAAAIIPYLQALGVTHVYASPFLKARAGSPHGYDVVDHNALNPELGGEEAFQRLCAALAQADLGLILDFVPNHMGVLYADNPWWLDVLEWGPKSPHASSFDIDWHSLPGHPRDGVLVPILGRSYGEALEAGEIELRYDAREGSFAAWYYEHRLPIGPNRYGEILQKVVLEAAANDQPAGWRLLELASRYRGPSNPSREAAPGFKAELAAVAGGAAIIERGLKAYRPAAGGTAAVLHLHGLLERQYYRLAHWRLAGSEINYRRFFDINSLAGLRVGDADTFSAIHMLVRRLIANRQLQGLRLDHIDGLRDPHQYFRRLQRLIEVAIASPLVPAQAESQGQTANLSKLDPRFHAGERTGKDARPFYIVVEKILAEGERLPRFAGVAGTTGYEWLNLISRLLLNERGLAALDRTWQEASGDYRSFNEILIEAKRRVIANILASEFTVLARLLARIAAGHYSTRDYAPERLRAALELFILHLPIYRTYITPSGPSREDRAIIAAALAKARADWFGPDIGIFDFLGDALTLDLISRGRSGYSIARDRLFAFKVQQFTGPMMAKSLEDTAFYRYHRLLALNEVGGNPAAGAISVDAFHARMAERLANWPHGMTAIATHDTKRGEDARARLLALSELAEEWDERVRSWRALNAEHVTRFDGMQIPSPAHQYMLYQALLGAWPLADIDASFVERMRGYLIKAAREGKQQTSWIAPDEVYERGLVDFLDRLLDRERSAAFIESFHEFAQRVALLGTLNGVTQLALKAMMPGVPDFYQGTEFWDLSLVDPDNRRPIDFAARASALSALGDAPDWRALADRWPQAPLKLALTHALLALRREFAELFADGTYLPLGVTGAHRDGIVAFARVRGARAVVVVAGRLFARATDNGRRWPRGDAWNASVSVENFSELRDGIGRDISRRGPQLAIADLFTQIPVAVLRARHTPAKPERARARAGATAK
;
A
#
# COMPACT_ATOMS: atom_id res chain seq x y z
N MET A 1 7.97 8.96 -28.71
CA MET A 1 8.22 7.99 -27.64
C MET A 1 8.19 8.70 -26.30
N PRO A 2 7.54 8.17 -25.28
CA PRO A 2 7.46 8.80 -23.97
C PRO A 2 8.88 9.03 -23.39
N PRO A 3 9.05 10.03 -22.51
CA PRO A 3 10.34 10.27 -21.86
C PRO A 3 10.71 9.08 -20.94
N ALA A 4 12.02 8.82 -20.79
CA ALA A 4 12.50 7.72 -19.94
C ALA A 4 12.16 7.91 -18.45
N ILE A 5 12.20 9.15 -17.98
CA ILE A 5 11.69 9.55 -16.67
C ILE A 5 10.37 10.28 -16.90
N PRO A 6 9.27 9.88 -16.23
CA PRO A 6 8.00 10.56 -16.38
C PRO A 6 8.07 12.04 -16.03
N ILE A 7 7.41 12.89 -16.82
CA ILE A 7 7.21 14.30 -16.45
C ILE A 7 6.10 14.39 -15.41
N ALA A 8 5.03 13.62 -15.61
CA ALA A 8 3.94 13.40 -14.66
C ALA A 8 3.29 12.05 -14.93
N THR A 9 2.72 11.45 -13.90
CA THR A 9 1.98 10.18 -13.97
C THR A 9 0.52 10.38 -13.59
N TYR A 10 -0.34 9.52 -14.10
CA TYR A 10 -1.76 9.45 -13.72
C TYR A 10 -2.10 8.00 -13.32
N ARG A 11 -2.47 7.81 -12.05
CA ARG A 11 -2.83 6.50 -11.52
C ARG A 11 -4.25 6.13 -11.90
N LEU A 12 -4.41 4.97 -12.56
CA LEU A 12 -5.69 4.33 -12.86
C LEU A 12 -5.90 3.07 -12.03
N GLN A 13 -7.08 2.94 -11.46
CA GLN A 13 -7.55 1.72 -10.80
C GLN A 13 -8.37 0.91 -11.81
N LEU A 14 -7.77 -0.17 -12.31
CA LEU A 14 -8.43 -1.09 -13.23
C LEU A 14 -9.33 -2.04 -12.42
N THR A 15 -10.54 -2.25 -12.93
CA THR A 15 -11.56 -3.12 -12.36
C THR A 15 -12.30 -3.84 -13.48
N PRO A 16 -13.09 -4.90 -13.21
CA PRO A 16 -13.90 -5.52 -14.25
C PRO A 16 -14.84 -4.55 -14.97
N THR A 17 -15.27 -3.46 -14.33
CA THR A 17 -16.11 -2.43 -14.93
C THR A 17 -15.32 -1.29 -15.60
N PHE A 18 -14.02 -1.22 -15.35
CA PHE A 18 -13.09 -0.25 -15.95
C PHE A 18 -11.80 -0.98 -16.35
N GLY A 19 -11.89 -1.82 -17.37
CA GLY A 19 -10.78 -2.62 -17.90
C GLY A 19 -9.92 -1.88 -18.93
N PHE A 20 -9.15 -2.64 -19.73
CA PHE A 20 -8.19 -2.09 -20.69
C PHE A 20 -8.85 -1.25 -21.78
N ASP A 21 -10.03 -1.64 -22.29
CA ASP A 21 -10.73 -0.88 -23.34
C ASP A 21 -11.25 0.46 -22.80
N ALA A 22 -11.79 0.47 -21.58
CA ALA A 22 -12.22 1.71 -20.94
C ALA A 22 -11.02 2.64 -20.65
N ALA A 23 -9.89 2.07 -20.22
CA ALA A 23 -8.65 2.82 -20.06
C ALA A 23 -8.12 3.37 -21.40
N ALA A 24 -8.18 2.60 -22.48
CA ALA A 24 -7.80 3.05 -23.83
C ALA A 24 -8.65 4.25 -24.29
N ALA A 25 -9.96 4.23 -24.00
CA ALA A 25 -10.89 5.29 -24.40
C ALA A 25 -10.57 6.65 -23.76
N ILE A 26 -9.94 6.69 -22.58
CA ILE A 26 -9.61 7.95 -21.89
C ILE A 26 -8.19 8.44 -22.19
N ILE A 27 -7.40 7.73 -22.99
CA ILE A 27 -6.02 8.15 -23.32
C ILE A 27 -5.98 9.55 -23.98
N PRO A 28 -6.87 9.93 -24.90
CA PRO A 28 -6.89 11.30 -25.43
C PRO A 28 -7.10 12.37 -24.38
N TYR A 29 -7.95 12.11 -23.36
CA TYR A 29 -8.13 13.02 -22.23
C TYR A 29 -6.86 13.17 -21.40
N LEU A 30 -6.19 12.06 -21.08
CA LEU A 30 -4.94 12.08 -20.29
C LEU A 30 -3.80 12.79 -21.04
N GLN A 31 -3.72 12.61 -22.36
CA GLN A 31 -2.80 13.34 -23.21
C GLN A 31 -3.07 14.85 -23.20
N ALA A 32 -4.34 15.25 -23.35
CA ALA A 32 -4.77 16.65 -23.30
C ALA A 32 -4.53 17.27 -21.91
N LEU A 33 -4.74 16.51 -20.82
CA LEU A 33 -4.44 16.96 -19.46
C LEU A 33 -2.94 17.27 -19.26
N GLY A 34 -2.06 16.56 -19.97
CA GLY A 34 -0.63 16.84 -19.99
C GLY A 34 0.25 15.83 -19.26
N VAL A 35 -0.28 14.67 -18.83
CA VAL A 35 0.52 13.57 -18.27
C VAL A 35 1.34 12.88 -19.35
N THR A 36 2.38 12.15 -18.96
CA THR A 36 3.28 11.43 -19.88
C THR A 36 3.24 9.93 -19.68
N HIS A 37 2.76 9.46 -18.55
CA HIS A 37 2.66 8.03 -18.26
C HIS A 37 1.37 7.71 -17.52
N VAL A 38 0.75 6.60 -17.92
CA VAL A 38 -0.29 5.94 -17.15
C VAL A 38 0.38 5.03 -16.13
N TYR A 39 0.01 5.18 -14.87
CA TYR A 39 0.40 4.28 -13.80
C TYR A 39 -0.80 3.40 -13.46
N ALA A 40 -0.81 2.18 -13.97
CA ALA A 40 -1.92 1.24 -13.83
C ALA A 40 -1.81 0.43 -12.53
N SER A 41 -2.95 0.20 -11.85
CA SER A 41 -3.07 -0.81 -10.80
C SER A 41 -2.67 -2.19 -11.31
N PRO A 42 -2.44 -3.20 -10.43
CA PRO A 42 -2.06 -4.53 -10.89
C PRO A 42 -3.04 -5.08 -11.91
N PHE A 43 -2.52 -5.52 -13.05
CA PHE A 43 -3.33 -6.03 -14.16
C PHE A 43 -2.96 -7.46 -14.59
N LEU A 44 -2.10 -8.12 -13.83
CA LEU A 44 -1.84 -9.54 -13.98
C LEU A 44 -3.05 -10.34 -13.48
N LYS A 45 -3.14 -11.60 -13.87
CA LYS A 45 -4.30 -12.44 -13.53
C LYS A 45 -4.44 -12.53 -12.03
N ALA A 46 -5.43 -11.84 -11.52
CA ALA A 46 -5.84 -11.84 -10.13
C ALA A 46 -6.91 -12.92 -9.90
N ARG A 47 -7.27 -13.10 -8.65
CA ARG A 47 -8.40 -13.92 -8.26
C ARG A 47 -9.68 -13.46 -8.96
N ALA A 48 -10.55 -14.40 -9.30
CA ALA A 48 -11.85 -14.08 -9.92
C ALA A 48 -12.68 -13.14 -9.02
N GLY A 49 -13.23 -12.09 -9.62
CA GLY A 49 -14.00 -11.06 -8.91
C GLY A 49 -13.16 -10.09 -8.06
N SER A 50 -11.83 -10.08 -8.18
CA SER A 50 -10.97 -9.14 -7.46
C SER A 50 -11.27 -7.69 -7.85
N PRO A 51 -11.60 -6.80 -6.88
CA PRO A 51 -11.88 -5.40 -7.18
C PRO A 51 -10.61 -4.54 -7.30
N HIS A 52 -9.41 -5.10 -7.06
CA HIS A 52 -8.16 -4.33 -6.94
C HIS A 52 -6.94 -4.93 -7.63
N GLY A 53 -6.93 -6.25 -7.91
CA GLY A 53 -5.85 -6.94 -8.63
C GLY A 53 -4.59 -7.28 -7.82
N TYR A 54 -4.51 -6.98 -6.52
CA TYR A 54 -3.33 -7.29 -5.69
C TYR A 54 -3.24 -8.77 -5.26
N ASP A 55 -4.31 -9.53 -5.40
CA ASP A 55 -4.41 -10.96 -5.12
C ASP A 55 -4.08 -11.81 -6.37
N VAL A 56 -2.91 -11.56 -6.94
CA VAL A 56 -2.42 -12.22 -8.16
C VAL A 56 -2.35 -13.73 -7.97
N VAL A 57 -2.97 -14.49 -8.87
CA VAL A 57 -2.94 -15.96 -8.90
C VAL A 57 -2.06 -16.52 -10.02
N ASP A 58 -1.74 -15.71 -11.02
CA ASP A 58 -0.79 -16.05 -12.08
C ASP A 58 -0.08 -14.78 -12.59
N HIS A 59 1.21 -14.68 -12.32
CA HIS A 59 2.05 -13.57 -12.77
C HIS A 59 2.34 -13.57 -14.26
N ASN A 60 2.03 -14.65 -14.98
CA ASN A 60 2.38 -14.83 -16.39
C ASN A 60 1.20 -14.71 -17.34
N ALA A 61 0.04 -14.34 -16.81
CA ALA A 61 -1.16 -14.07 -17.59
C ALA A 61 -1.67 -12.65 -17.27
N LEU A 62 -2.24 -11.98 -18.27
CA LEU A 62 -3.03 -10.79 -18.08
C LEU A 62 -4.40 -11.17 -17.50
N ASN A 63 -5.00 -10.28 -16.71
CA ASN A 63 -6.29 -10.53 -16.09
C ASN A 63 -7.40 -10.57 -17.17
N PRO A 64 -8.09 -11.71 -17.37
CA PRO A 64 -9.15 -11.82 -18.35
C PRO A 64 -10.36 -10.95 -18.04
N GLU A 65 -10.61 -10.64 -16.74
CA GLU A 65 -11.72 -9.75 -16.33
C GLU A 65 -11.48 -8.29 -16.70
N LEU A 66 -10.23 -7.91 -17.00
CA LEU A 66 -9.87 -6.60 -17.52
C LEU A 66 -9.90 -6.53 -19.06
N GLY A 67 -10.25 -7.64 -19.73
CA GLY A 67 -10.33 -7.75 -21.18
C GLY A 67 -9.23 -8.60 -21.83
N GLY A 68 -8.29 -9.15 -21.05
CA GLY A 68 -7.26 -10.07 -21.51
C GLY A 68 -6.24 -9.47 -22.48
N GLU A 69 -5.58 -10.32 -23.26
CA GLU A 69 -4.48 -9.93 -24.15
C GLU A 69 -4.93 -8.97 -25.26
N GLU A 70 -6.06 -9.20 -25.91
CA GLU A 70 -6.53 -8.38 -27.03
C GLU A 70 -6.85 -6.94 -26.61
N ALA A 71 -7.57 -6.75 -25.51
CA ALA A 71 -7.89 -5.43 -24.99
C ALA A 71 -6.63 -4.71 -24.51
N PHE A 72 -5.67 -5.45 -23.91
CA PHE A 72 -4.38 -4.92 -23.53
C PHE A 72 -3.59 -4.41 -24.75
N GLN A 73 -3.60 -5.13 -25.87
CA GLN A 73 -2.96 -4.67 -27.09
C GLN A 73 -3.60 -3.38 -27.64
N ARG A 74 -4.93 -3.23 -27.54
CA ARG A 74 -5.61 -1.98 -27.91
C ARG A 74 -5.19 -0.81 -27.01
N LEU A 75 -5.07 -1.04 -25.69
CA LEU A 75 -4.55 -0.04 -24.77
C LEU A 75 -3.11 0.37 -25.12
N CYS A 76 -2.23 -0.61 -25.38
CA CYS A 76 -0.85 -0.33 -25.80
C CYS A 76 -0.78 0.48 -27.09
N ALA A 77 -1.64 0.20 -28.07
CA ALA A 77 -1.72 0.96 -29.31
C ALA A 77 -2.18 2.41 -29.06
N ALA A 78 -3.20 2.62 -28.22
CA ALA A 78 -3.67 3.96 -27.84
C ALA A 78 -2.58 4.78 -27.12
N LEU A 79 -1.86 4.15 -26.18
CA LEU A 79 -0.74 4.77 -25.48
C LEU A 79 0.39 5.16 -26.44
N ALA A 80 0.75 4.26 -27.36
CA ALA A 80 1.79 4.53 -28.36
C ALA A 80 1.40 5.68 -29.31
N GLN A 81 0.12 5.74 -29.74
CA GLN A 81 -0.39 6.82 -30.57
C GLN A 81 -0.35 8.19 -29.85
N ALA A 82 -0.56 8.20 -28.54
CA ALA A 82 -0.54 9.40 -27.71
C ALA A 82 0.84 9.75 -27.17
N ASP A 83 1.91 8.99 -27.49
CA ASP A 83 3.25 9.11 -26.89
C ASP A 83 3.24 9.00 -25.36
N LEU A 84 2.35 8.19 -24.78
CA LEU A 84 2.28 7.93 -23.35
C LEU A 84 2.96 6.60 -22.99
N GLY A 85 3.64 6.56 -21.84
CA GLY A 85 4.22 5.34 -21.27
C GLY A 85 3.25 4.64 -20.32
N LEU A 86 3.57 3.38 -20.02
CA LEU A 86 2.85 2.55 -19.05
C LEU A 86 3.76 2.14 -17.90
N ILE A 87 3.30 2.34 -16.68
CA ILE A 87 3.92 1.86 -15.45
C ILE A 87 2.98 0.81 -14.84
N LEU A 88 3.49 -0.39 -14.58
CA LEU A 88 2.75 -1.46 -13.92
C LEU A 88 2.98 -1.42 -12.42
N ASP A 89 1.92 -1.51 -11.66
CA ASP A 89 1.96 -1.86 -10.24
C ASP A 89 2.16 -3.38 -10.12
N PHE A 90 3.38 -3.79 -9.78
CA PHE A 90 3.77 -5.19 -9.74
C PHE A 90 3.88 -5.71 -8.32
N VAL A 91 3.28 -6.86 -8.06
CA VAL A 91 3.17 -7.49 -6.73
C VAL A 91 4.13 -8.68 -6.61
N PRO A 92 5.39 -8.52 -6.18
CA PRO A 92 6.35 -9.61 -6.10
C PRO A 92 6.28 -10.40 -4.79
N ASN A 93 5.69 -9.85 -3.73
CA ASN A 93 5.81 -10.37 -2.37
C ASN A 93 4.91 -11.56 -2.07
N HIS A 94 3.76 -11.68 -2.74
CA HIS A 94 2.74 -12.68 -2.40
C HIS A 94 1.88 -13.07 -3.60
N MET A 95 1.11 -14.14 -3.43
CA MET A 95 0.06 -14.58 -4.36
C MET A 95 -1.25 -14.86 -3.63
N GLY A 96 -2.36 -14.72 -4.36
CA GLY A 96 -3.67 -15.19 -3.93
C GLY A 96 -3.71 -16.72 -3.83
N VAL A 97 -4.21 -17.25 -2.72
CA VAL A 97 -4.26 -18.69 -2.41
C VAL A 97 -5.59 -19.05 -1.76
N LEU A 98 -5.77 -20.32 -1.42
CA LEU A 98 -6.91 -20.94 -0.73
C LEU A 98 -8.17 -21.16 -1.58
N TYR A 99 -8.23 -20.65 -2.80
CA TYR A 99 -9.34 -20.86 -3.75
C TYR A 99 -8.94 -21.86 -4.85
N ALA A 100 -9.78 -21.97 -5.89
CA ALA A 100 -9.57 -22.93 -6.96
C ALA A 100 -8.68 -22.43 -8.11
N ASP A 101 -8.23 -21.18 -8.07
CA ASP A 101 -7.71 -20.43 -9.21
C ASP A 101 -6.18 -20.25 -9.23
N ASN A 102 -5.47 -20.67 -8.19
CA ASN A 102 -4.00 -20.65 -8.14
C ASN A 102 -3.41 -22.05 -8.37
N PRO A 103 -2.88 -22.36 -9.58
CA PRO A 103 -2.38 -23.68 -9.91
C PRO A 103 -1.13 -24.08 -9.11
N TRP A 104 -0.27 -23.13 -8.72
CA TRP A 104 0.91 -23.40 -7.90
C TRP A 104 0.52 -23.86 -6.50
N TRP A 105 -0.46 -23.17 -5.90
CA TRP A 105 -0.96 -23.52 -4.58
C TRP A 105 -1.68 -24.85 -4.56
N LEU A 106 -2.51 -25.12 -5.57
CA LEU A 106 -3.20 -26.40 -5.70
C LEU A 106 -2.20 -27.58 -5.85
N ASP A 107 -1.14 -27.39 -6.62
CA ASP A 107 -0.07 -28.40 -6.74
C ASP A 107 0.67 -28.62 -5.40
N VAL A 108 0.89 -27.53 -4.63
CA VAL A 108 1.45 -27.62 -3.27
C VAL A 108 0.53 -28.41 -2.33
N LEU A 109 -0.78 -28.18 -2.37
CA LEU A 109 -1.73 -28.93 -1.53
C LEU A 109 -1.84 -30.40 -1.96
N GLU A 110 -1.73 -30.70 -3.24
CA GLU A 110 -1.81 -32.08 -3.78
C GLU A 110 -0.54 -32.90 -3.48
N TRP A 111 0.68 -32.28 -3.61
CA TRP A 111 1.94 -33.01 -3.57
C TRP A 111 2.82 -32.67 -2.35
N GLY A 112 2.46 -31.64 -1.58
CA GLY A 112 3.22 -31.20 -0.40
C GLY A 112 4.65 -30.78 -0.74
N PRO A 113 5.66 -31.19 0.06
CA PRO A 113 7.07 -30.86 -0.20
C PRO A 113 7.62 -31.40 -1.54
N LYS A 114 6.91 -32.29 -2.21
CA LYS A 114 7.29 -32.83 -3.53
C LYS A 114 6.85 -31.95 -4.69
N SER A 115 6.01 -30.95 -4.45
CA SER A 115 5.66 -29.95 -5.46
C SER A 115 6.88 -29.12 -5.84
N PRO A 116 7.12 -28.81 -7.12
CA PRO A 116 8.17 -27.88 -7.54
C PRO A 116 7.91 -26.46 -7.00
N HIS A 117 6.65 -26.13 -6.66
CA HIS A 117 6.25 -24.86 -6.09
C HIS A 117 6.34 -24.80 -4.57
N ALA A 118 6.68 -25.92 -3.90
CA ALA A 118 6.82 -25.96 -2.44
C ALA A 118 7.93 -25.03 -1.92
N SER A 119 8.97 -24.78 -2.73
CA SER A 119 10.04 -23.82 -2.44
C SER A 119 9.68 -22.38 -2.81
N SER A 120 8.67 -22.18 -3.65
CA SER A 120 8.24 -20.84 -4.09
C SER A 120 7.47 -20.10 -3.02
N PHE A 121 6.72 -20.80 -2.16
CA PHE A 121 6.02 -20.20 -1.04
C PHE A 121 6.83 -20.27 0.26
N ASP A 122 6.68 -19.26 1.12
CA ASP A 122 7.37 -19.21 2.42
C ASP A 122 6.58 -20.01 3.47
N ILE A 123 6.61 -21.36 3.33
CA ILE A 123 5.95 -22.34 4.22
C ILE A 123 6.99 -22.92 5.19
N ASP A 124 6.62 -23.02 6.47
CA ASP A 124 7.32 -23.81 7.48
C ASP A 124 6.68 -25.20 7.58
N TRP A 125 7.22 -26.16 6.82
CA TRP A 125 6.67 -27.49 6.66
C TRP A 125 6.67 -28.32 7.95
N HIS A 126 7.54 -27.99 8.92
CA HIS A 126 7.75 -28.80 10.14
C HIS A 126 7.08 -28.22 11.38
N SER A 127 6.28 -27.17 11.25
CA SER A 127 5.72 -26.46 12.41
C SER A 127 4.25 -26.71 12.69
N LEU A 128 3.58 -27.59 11.94
CA LEU A 128 2.15 -27.83 12.10
C LEU A 128 1.86 -28.72 13.32
N PRO A 129 1.36 -28.18 14.44
CA PRO A 129 1.12 -28.94 15.65
C PRO A 129 0.03 -29.99 15.44
N GLY A 130 0.25 -31.21 15.98
CA GLY A 130 -0.76 -32.27 16.00
C GLY A 130 -1.08 -32.91 14.65
N HIS A 131 -0.35 -32.56 13.57
CA HIS A 131 -0.51 -33.22 12.28
C HIS A 131 0.64 -34.22 12.07
N PRO A 132 0.35 -35.47 11.69
CA PRO A 132 1.37 -36.52 11.60
C PRO A 132 2.31 -36.41 10.38
N ARG A 133 2.08 -35.43 9.53
CA ARG A 133 2.83 -35.17 8.28
C ARG A 133 3.17 -33.71 8.11
N ASP A 134 4.19 -33.44 7.34
CA ASP A 134 4.49 -32.12 6.81
C ASP A 134 3.28 -31.63 6.01
N GLY A 135 2.70 -30.51 6.37
CA GLY A 135 1.48 -30.00 5.74
C GLY A 135 1.34 -28.50 5.84
N VAL A 136 0.28 -27.99 5.24
CA VAL A 136 -0.09 -26.57 5.26
C VAL A 136 -1.39 -26.40 6.07
N LEU A 137 -1.42 -25.45 6.99
CA LEU A 137 -2.66 -25.09 7.65
C LEU A 137 -3.55 -24.31 6.65
N VAL A 138 -4.80 -24.77 6.50
CA VAL A 138 -5.80 -24.14 5.62
C VAL A 138 -6.96 -23.66 6.49
N PRO A 139 -6.92 -22.40 6.99
CA PRO A 139 -7.87 -21.87 7.96
C PRO A 139 -9.03 -21.18 7.23
N ILE A 140 -9.94 -21.96 6.66
CA ILE A 140 -11.06 -21.47 5.83
C ILE A 140 -12.44 -21.76 6.43
N LEU A 141 -12.53 -22.62 7.46
CA LEU A 141 -13.82 -23.06 7.96
C LEU A 141 -14.49 -21.97 8.81
N GLY A 142 -15.79 -21.74 8.61
CA GLY A 142 -16.59 -20.78 9.35
C GLY A 142 -17.00 -21.26 10.75
N ARG A 143 -16.85 -22.57 11.00
CA ARG A 143 -17.10 -23.23 12.31
C ARG A 143 -16.00 -24.24 12.60
N SER A 144 -16.07 -24.92 13.74
CA SER A 144 -15.07 -25.93 14.08
C SER A 144 -15.03 -27.04 13.01
N TYR A 145 -13.86 -27.68 12.85
CA TYR A 145 -13.67 -28.72 11.84
C TYR A 145 -14.67 -29.86 11.98
N GLY A 146 -14.94 -30.33 13.24
CA GLY A 146 -15.90 -31.39 13.49
C GLY A 146 -17.30 -30.99 13.08
N GLU A 147 -17.75 -29.79 13.46
CA GLU A 147 -19.08 -29.28 13.10
C GLU A 147 -19.27 -29.15 11.59
N ALA A 148 -18.24 -28.58 10.88
CA ALA A 148 -18.30 -28.46 9.43
C ALA A 148 -18.34 -29.81 8.71
N LEU A 149 -17.59 -30.79 9.24
CA LEU A 149 -17.56 -32.15 8.72
C LEU A 149 -18.88 -32.87 8.92
N GLU A 150 -19.43 -32.84 10.14
CA GLU A 150 -20.71 -33.49 10.50
C GLU A 150 -21.91 -32.84 9.77
N ALA A 151 -21.87 -31.52 9.57
CA ALA A 151 -22.89 -30.80 8.82
C ALA A 151 -22.83 -31.09 7.30
N GLY A 152 -21.79 -31.79 6.83
CA GLY A 152 -21.60 -32.07 5.40
C GLY A 152 -21.22 -30.88 4.56
N GLU A 153 -20.65 -29.82 5.18
CA GLU A 153 -20.16 -28.63 4.46
C GLU A 153 -18.86 -28.91 3.69
N ILE A 154 -18.15 -29.99 4.03
CA ILE A 154 -16.96 -30.46 3.33
C ILE A 154 -17.35 -31.65 2.46
N GLU A 155 -17.30 -31.48 1.14
CA GLU A 155 -17.74 -32.47 0.18
C GLU A 155 -16.58 -33.03 -0.65
N LEU A 156 -16.48 -34.36 -0.72
CA LEU A 156 -15.58 -35.00 -1.70
C LEU A 156 -16.28 -35.03 -3.05
N ARG A 157 -15.68 -34.42 -4.08
CA ARG A 157 -16.19 -34.37 -5.47
C ARG A 157 -15.19 -34.99 -6.44
N TYR A 158 -15.70 -35.51 -7.54
CA TYR A 158 -14.94 -36.04 -8.65
C TYR A 158 -15.11 -35.14 -9.88
N ASP A 159 -14.02 -34.72 -10.45
CA ASP A 159 -14.01 -34.05 -11.76
C ASP A 159 -13.81 -35.08 -12.86
N ALA A 160 -14.90 -35.37 -13.60
CA ALA A 160 -14.88 -36.37 -14.67
C ALA A 160 -14.03 -35.94 -15.89
N ARG A 161 -13.74 -34.65 -16.07
CA ARG A 161 -12.89 -34.16 -17.17
C ARG A 161 -11.43 -34.34 -16.84
N GLU A 162 -11.06 -33.98 -15.61
CA GLU A 162 -9.67 -34.09 -15.14
C GLU A 162 -9.31 -35.50 -14.63
N GLY A 163 -10.30 -36.35 -14.32
CA GLY A 163 -10.10 -37.63 -13.64
C GLY A 163 -9.52 -37.43 -12.22
N SER A 164 -9.90 -36.37 -11.54
CA SER A 164 -9.33 -35.97 -10.27
C SER A 164 -10.37 -35.90 -9.13
N PHE A 165 -9.91 -36.09 -7.90
CA PHE A 165 -10.71 -35.90 -6.71
C PHE A 165 -10.25 -34.65 -5.93
N ALA A 166 -11.22 -33.91 -5.39
CA ALA A 166 -10.95 -32.80 -4.48
C ALA A 166 -12.04 -32.74 -3.39
N ALA A 167 -11.65 -32.39 -2.18
CA ALA A 167 -12.59 -31.91 -1.20
C ALA A 167 -12.93 -30.45 -1.48
N TRP A 168 -14.18 -30.08 -1.26
CA TRP A 168 -14.67 -28.72 -1.47
C TRP A 168 -15.33 -28.22 -0.19
N TYR A 169 -15.01 -26.99 0.14
CA TYR A 169 -15.72 -26.22 1.14
C TYR A 169 -16.16 -24.91 0.49
N TYR A 170 -17.44 -24.83 0.12
CA TYR A 170 -17.99 -23.77 -0.76
C TYR A 170 -17.18 -23.61 -2.04
N GLU A 171 -16.47 -22.51 -2.22
CA GLU A 171 -15.63 -22.19 -3.39
C GLU A 171 -14.16 -22.64 -3.24
N HIS A 172 -13.79 -23.17 -2.07
CA HIS A 172 -12.43 -23.63 -1.80
C HIS A 172 -12.20 -25.05 -2.32
N ARG A 173 -11.29 -25.18 -3.27
CA ARG A 173 -10.88 -26.50 -3.83
C ARG A 173 -9.65 -27.03 -3.07
N LEU A 174 -9.73 -28.22 -2.58
CA LEU A 174 -8.70 -28.91 -1.79
C LEU A 174 -8.36 -30.24 -2.48
N PRO A 175 -7.32 -30.28 -3.31
CA PRO A 175 -6.98 -31.48 -4.08
C PRO A 175 -6.68 -32.67 -3.18
N ILE A 176 -7.15 -33.85 -3.58
CA ILE A 176 -6.78 -35.09 -2.95
C ILE A 176 -5.54 -35.66 -3.67
N GLY A 177 -4.49 -35.99 -2.93
CA GLY A 177 -3.31 -36.57 -3.52
C GLY A 177 -3.59 -37.87 -4.25
N PRO A 178 -3.09 -38.09 -5.50
CA PRO A 178 -3.35 -39.28 -6.31
C PRO A 178 -3.00 -40.61 -5.62
N ASN A 179 -2.06 -40.60 -4.70
CA ASN A 179 -1.73 -41.75 -3.86
C ASN A 179 -2.87 -42.21 -2.93
N ARG A 180 -3.99 -41.49 -2.90
CA ARG A 180 -5.21 -41.85 -2.17
C ARG A 180 -6.37 -42.31 -3.07
N TYR A 181 -6.22 -42.17 -4.37
CA TYR A 181 -7.28 -42.55 -5.33
C TYR A 181 -7.64 -44.04 -5.24
N GLY A 182 -6.66 -44.92 -4.98
CA GLY A 182 -6.91 -46.36 -4.84
C GLY A 182 -7.91 -46.67 -3.71
N GLU A 183 -7.81 -46.02 -2.56
CA GLU A 183 -8.76 -46.23 -1.46
C GLU A 183 -10.13 -45.63 -1.76
N ILE A 184 -10.19 -44.50 -2.45
CA ILE A 184 -11.44 -43.90 -2.87
C ILE A 184 -12.15 -44.79 -3.86
N LEU A 185 -11.45 -45.21 -4.94
CA LEU A 185 -12.02 -46.05 -6.01
C LEU A 185 -12.60 -47.37 -5.47
N GLN A 186 -11.86 -48.04 -4.56
CA GLN A 186 -12.39 -49.29 -3.96
C GLN A 186 -13.65 -49.04 -3.18
N LYS A 187 -13.67 -47.97 -2.39
CA LYS A 187 -14.83 -47.67 -1.54
C LYS A 187 -16.07 -47.24 -2.34
N VAL A 188 -15.86 -46.41 -3.38
CA VAL A 188 -16.97 -45.95 -4.25
C VAL A 188 -17.56 -47.09 -5.10
N VAL A 189 -16.73 -48.04 -5.59
CA VAL A 189 -17.21 -49.20 -6.34
C VAL A 189 -18.02 -50.11 -5.45
N LEU A 190 -17.57 -50.36 -4.21
CA LEU A 190 -18.30 -51.15 -3.21
C LEU A 190 -19.64 -50.48 -2.85
N GLU A 191 -19.62 -49.21 -2.52
CA GLU A 191 -20.83 -48.43 -2.12
C GLU A 191 -21.86 -48.35 -3.27
N ALA A 192 -21.39 -48.23 -4.52
CA ALA A 192 -22.24 -48.21 -5.71
C ALA A 192 -22.76 -49.59 -6.10
N ALA A 193 -22.38 -50.66 -5.38
CA ALA A 193 -22.68 -52.06 -5.72
C ALA A 193 -22.34 -52.39 -7.21
N ALA A 194 -21.16 -51.91 -7.65
CA ALA A 194 -20.73 -52.01 -9.04
C ALA A 194 -19.60 -53.03 -9.28
N ASN A 195 -19.40 -53.96 -8.31
CA ASN A 195 -18.33 -54.96 -8.40
C ASN A 195 -18.46 -55.90 -9.60
N ASP A 196 -19.69 -56.16 -10.07
CA ASP A 196 -19.95 -57.05 -11.22
C ASP A 196 -20.12 -56.30 -12.55
N GLN A 197 -19.88 -54.97 -12.57
CA GLN A 197 -19.99 -54.13 -13.78
C GLN A 197 -18.61 -53.97 -14.46
N PRO A 198 -18.50 -54.01 -15.76
CA PRO A 198 -17.25 -53.82 -16.49
C PRO A 198 -16.51 -52.54 -16.11
N ALA A 199 -17.25 -51.42 -15.92
CA ALA A 199 -16.68 -50.16 -15.49
C ALA A 199 -16.16 -50.24 -14.02
N GLY A 200 -16.85 -50.94 -13.15
CA GLY A 200 -16.42 -51.21 -11.78
C GLY A 200 -15.10 -52.00 -11.72
N TRP A 201 -15.01 -53.06 -12.57
CA TRP A 201 -13.76 -53.83 -12.68
C TRP A 201 -12.60 -52.95 -13.14
N ARG A 202 -12.81 -52.12 -14.17
CA ARG A 202 -11.78 -51.20 -14.64
C ARG A 202 -11.36 -50.18 -13.57
N LEU A 203 -12.29 -49.65 -12.78
CA LEU A 203 -12.00 -48.77 -11.64
C LEU A 203 -11.19 -49.50 -10.56
N LEU A 204 -11.51 -50.77 -10.24
CA LEU A 204 -10.74 -51.55 -9.26
C LEU A 204 -9.33 -51.89 -9.78
N GLU A 205 -9.18 -52.18 -11.06
CA GLU A 205 -7.86 -52.36 -11.69
C GLU A 205 -7.03 -51.08 -11.56
N LEU A 206 -7.57 -49.93 -11.89
CA LEU A 206 -6.91 -48.65 -11.70
C LEU A 206 -6.61 -48.42 -10.21
N ALA A 207 -7.53 -48.74 -9.30
CA ALA A 207 -7.32 -48.62 -7.87
C ALA A 207 -6.08 -49.39 -7.37
N SER A 208 -5.79 -50.55 -7.97
CA SER A 208 -4.60 -51.33 -7.62
C SER A 208 -3.30 -50.62 -8.02
N ARG A 209 -3.31 -49.87 -9.12
CA ARG A 209 -2.18 -49.09 -9.63
C ARG A 209 -1.93 -47.81 -8.81
N TYR A 210 -2.92 -47.33 -8.06
CA TYR A 210 -2.79 -46.21 -7.13
C TYR A 210 -2.36 -46.65 -5.72
N ARG A 211 -1.72 -47.82 -5.55
CA ARG A 211 -1.30 -48.37 -4.26
C ARG A 211 0.15 -48.86 -4.26
N GLY A 212 0.79 -48.66 -3.11
CA GLY A 212 2.12 -49.20 -2.85
C GLY A 212 3.19 -48.69 -3.82
N PRO A 213 4.09 -49.60 -4.31
CA PRO A 213 5.16 -49.22 -5.22
C PRO A 213 4.68 -48.68 -6.59
N SER A 214 3.44 -48.98 -6.96
CA SER A 214 2.85 -48.58 -8.22
C SER A 214 2.15 -47.19 -8.18
N ASN A 215 2.21 -46.50 -7.03
CA ASN A 215 1.67 -45.15 -6.93
C ASN A 215 2.27 -44.23 -7.99
N PRO A 216 1.45 -43.47 -8.76
CA PRO A 216 1.99 -42.57 -9.76
C PRO A 216 2.90 -41.51 -9.15
N SER A 217 4.07 -41.31 -9.74
CA SER A 217 4.84 -40.11 -9.46
C SER A 217 4.06 -38.85 -9.90
N ARG A 218 4.51 -37.69 -9.47
CA ARG A 218 3.90 -36.42 -9.88
C ARG A 218 3.85 -36.30 -11.43
N GLU A 219 4.94 -36.68 -12.09
CA GLU A 219 5.07 -36.60 -13.56
C GLU A 219 4.15 -37.60 -14.28
N ALA A 220 3.89 -38.77 -13.67
CA ALA A 220 3.02 -39.81 -14.24
C ALA A 220 1.53 -39.57 -13.90
N ALA A 221 1.21 -38.80 -12.84
CA ALA A 221 -0.14 -38.60 -12.37
C ALA A 221 -1.11 -38.06 -13.44
N PRO A 222 -0.75 -37.11 -14.33
CA PRO A 222 -1.65 -36.66 -15.40
C PRO A 222 -2.13 -37.78 -16.31
N GLY A 223 -1.24 -38.71 -16.66
CA GLY A 223 -1.59 -39.88 -17.47
C GLY A 223 -2.59 -40.80 -16.75
N PHE A 224 -2.35 -41.08 -15.47
CA PHE A 224 -3.27 -41.85 -14.64
C PHE A 224 -4.64 -41.18 -14.47
N LYS A 225 -4.66 -39.87 -14.25
CA LYS A 225 -5.90 -39.09 -14.18
C LYS A 225 -6.69 -39.16 -15.51
N ALA A 226 -5.99 -39.03 -16.62
CA ALA A 226 -6.60 -39.17 -17.94
C ALA A 226 -7.18 -40.60 -18.19
N GLU A 227 -6.47 -41.67 -17.78
CA GLU A 227 -7.00 -43.02 -17.83
C GLU A 227 -8.26 -43.19 -16.96
N LEU A 228 -8.30 -42.57 -15.78
CA LEU A 228 -9.48 -42.60 -14.91
C LEU A 228 -10.65 -41.86 -15.52
N ALA A 229 -10.43 -40.69 -16.12
CA ALA A 229 -11.44 -39.92 -16.83
C ALA A 229 -12.03 -40.68 -18.01
N ALA A 230 -11.22 -41.51 -18.69
CA ALA A 230 -11.58 -42.25 -19.87
C ALA A 230 -12.40 -43.53 -19.57
N VAL A 231 -12.63 -43.91 -18.31
CA VAL A 231 -13.42 -45.14 -17.98
C VAL A 231 -14.87 -44.92 -18.33
N ALA A 232 -15.34 -45.60 -19.40
CA ALA A 232 -16.72 -45.49 -19.83
C ALA A 232 -17.69 -45.94 -18.74
N GLY A 233 -18.62 -45.05 -18.35
CA GLY A 233 -19.54 -45.29 -17.24
C GLY A 233 -18.92 -45.18 -15.85
N GLY A 234 -17.61 -44.95 -15.76
CA GLY A 234 -16.87 -44.82 -14.50
C GLY A 234 -17.33 -43.64 -13.66
N ALA A 235 -17.54 -42.49 -14.28
CA ALA A 235 -18.01 -41.29 -13.59
C ALA A 235 -19.34 -41.49 -12.84
N ALA A 236 -20.27 -42.20 -13.47
CA ALA A 236 -21.59 -42.50 -12.86
C ALA A 236 -21.49 -43.45 -11.66
N ILE A 237 -20.56 -44.40 -11.70
CA ILE A 237 -20.28 -45.30 -10.56
C ILE A 237 -19.63 -44.48 -9.42
N ILE A 238 -18.62 -43.67 -9.76
CA ILE A 238 -17.94 -42.83 -8.77
C ILE A 238 -18.93 -41.91 -8.08
N GLU A 239 -19.75 -41.18 -8.83
CA GLU A 239 -20.72 -40.24 -8.27
C GLU A 239 -21.71 -40.93 -7.31
N ARG A 240 -22.25 -42.11 -7.69
CA ARG A 240 -23.09 -42.89 -6.80
C ARG A 240 -22.38 -43.36 -5.53
N GLY A 241 -21.09 -43.78 -5.70
CA GLY A 241 -20.30 -44.33 -4.61
C GLY A 241 -19.74 -43.29 -3.67
N LEU A 242 -19.62 -42.02 -4.11
CA LEU A 242 -19.20 -40.91 -3.24
C LEU A 242 -20.14 -40.73 -2.02
N LYS A 243 -21.32 -41.35 -2.03
CA LYS A 243 -22.20 -41.44 -0.85
C LYS A 243 -21.48 -41.98 0.40
N ALA A 244 -20.49 -42.89 0.22
CA ALA A 244 -19.64 -43.41 1.28
C ALA A 244 -18.82 -42.31 2.02
N TYR A 245 -18.72 -41.13 1.47
CA TYR A 245 -17.98 -39.97 2.01
C TYR A 245 -18.90 -38.75 2.30
N ARG A 246 -20.22 -38.89 2.12
CA ARG A 246 -21.21 -37.82 2.39
C ARG A 246 -21.88 -38.06 3.75
N PRO A 247 -21.57 -37.26 4.78
CA PRO A 247 -22.10 -37.45 6.14
C PRO A 247 -23.61 -37.51 6.21
N ALA A 248 -24.33 -36.64 5.53
CA ALA A 248 -25.78 -36.58 5.50
C ALA A 248 -26.44 -37.87 4.95
N ALA A 249 -25.74 -38.61 4.11
CA ALA A 249 -26.26 -39.88 3.50
C ALA A 249 -25.71 -41.16 4.15
N GLY A 250 -24.50 -41.09 4.74
CA GLY A 250 -23.76 -42.26 5.23
C GLY A 250 -23.57 -42.30 6.77
N GLY A 251 -24.15 -41.34 7.51
CA GLY A 251 -24.03 -41.30 8.98
C GLY A 251 -22.57 -41.19 9.48
N THR A 252 -22.32 -41.66 10.70
CA THR A 252 -21.01 -41.58 11.37
C THR A 252 -19.88 -42.25 10.56
N ALA A 253 -20.19 -43.32 9.81
CA ALA A 253 -19.18 -44.01 9.01
C ALA A 253 -18.63 -43.13 7.87
N ALA A 254 -19.48 -42.38 7.19
CA ALA A 254 -19.08 -41.45 6.15
C ALA A 254 -18.24 -40.28 6.72
N VAL A 255 -18.61 -39.77 7.90
CA VAL A 255 -17.79 -38.76 8.61
C VAL A 255 -16.37 -39.29 8.85
N LEU A 256 -16.25 -40.50 9.41
CA LEU A 256 -14.94 -41.11 9.69
C LEU A 256 -14.13 -41.41 8.40
N HIS A 257 -14.82 -41.80 7.33
CA HIS A 257 -14.15 -42.04 6.05
C HIS A 257 -13.59 -40.77 5.46
N LEU A 258 -14.38 -39.69 5.45
CA LEU A 258 -13.92 -38.36 4.93
C LEU A 258 -12.84 -37.79 5.84
N HIS A 259 -13.03 -37.82 7.16
CA HIS A 259 -11.99 -37.37 8.11
C HIS A 259 -10.67 -38.12 7.90
N GLY A 260 -10.71 -39.47 7.86
CA GLY A 260 -9.50 -40.26 7.66
C GLY A 260 -8.82 -40.02 6.32
N LEU A 261 -9.57 -39.65 5.25
CA LEU A 261 -9.01 -39.25 3.97
C LEU A 261 -8.31 -37.88 4.04
N LEU A 262 -8.94 -36.90 4.68
CA LEU A 262 -8.41 -35.54 4.84
C LEU A 262 -7.16 -35.50 5.72
N GLU A 263 -7.11 -36.23 6.83
CA GLU A 263 -5.93 -36.32 7.71
C GLU A 263 -4.67 -36.91 7.03
N ARG A 264 -4.83 -37.51 5.86
CA ARG A 264 -3.72 -38.07 5.07
C ARG A 264 -3.27 -37.18 3.90
N GLN A 265 -3.81 -35.96 3.81
CA GLN A 265 -3.36 -34.97 2.82
C GLN A 265 -2.16 -34.18 3.33
N TYR A 266 -1.60 -33.31 2.47
CA TYR A 266 -0.54 -32.37 2.81
C TYR A 266 -1.07 -31.03 3.31
N TYR A 267 -2.31 -31.02 3.80
CA TYR A 267 -2.94 -29.84 4.41
C TYR A 267 -3.83 -30.26 5.57
N ARG A 268 -4.05 -29.32 6.48
CA ARG A 268 -4.98 -29.45 7.60
C ARG A 268 -6.03 -28.37 7.52
N LEU A 269 -7.30 -28.75 7.39
CA LEU A 269 -8.43 -27.83 7.49
C LEU A 269 -8.63 -27.35 8.91
N ALA A 270 -8.91 -26.05 9.07
CA ALA A 270 -9.14 -25.45 10.37
C ALA A 270 -10.15 -24.31 10.33
N HIS A 271 -10.74 -24.03 11.48
CA HIS A 271 -11.52 -22.83 11.70
C HIS A 271 -10.65 -21.58 11.44
N TRP A 272 -11.19 -20.57 10.76
CA TRP A 272 -10.44 -19.39 10.31
C TRP A 272 -9.73 -18.64 11.45
N ARG A 273 -10.31 -18.64 12.66
CA ARG A 273 -9.68 -17.99 13.84
C ARG A 273 -8.36 -18.62 14.26
N LEU A 274 -8.10 -19.86 13.88
CA LEU A 274 -6.86 -20.55 14.23
C LEU A 274 -5.65 -19.96 13.50
N ALA A 275 -5.87 -19.22 12.40
CA ALA A 275 -4.82 -18.60 11.62
C ALA A 275 -3.93 -17.68 12.46
N GLY A 276 -4.51 -16.88 13.35
CA GLY A 276 -3.76 -15.95 14.19
C GLY A 276 -2.67 -16.60 15.04
N SER A 277 -2.86 -17.87 15.44
CA SER A 277 -1.96 -18.59 16.35
C SER A 277 -1.16 -19.74 15.73
N GLU A 278 -1.62 -20.33 14.61
CA GLU A 278 -1.04 -21.59 14.12
C GLU A 278 -0.74 -21.61 12.61
N ILE A 279 -0.97 -20.53 11.87
CA ILE A 279 -0.64 -20.52 10.45
C ILE A 279 0.86 -20.75 10.24
N ASN A 280 1.21 -21.58 9.27
CA ASN A 280 2.59 -22.01 9.03
C ASN A 280 3.16 -21.57 7.68
N TYR A 281 2.54 -20.57 7.06
CA TYR A 281 3.10 -19.84 5.92
C TYR A 281 3.09 -18.33 6.18
N ARG A 282 4.01 -17.60 5.58
CA ARG A 282 4.05 -16.13 5.70
C ARG A 282 2.87 -15.54 4.94
N ARG A 283 2.12 -14.66 5.61
CA ARG A 283 1.00 -13.92 5.01
C ARG A 283 1.43 -12.52 4.55
N PHE A 284 0.67 -11.95 3.64
CA PHE A 284 0.64 -10.51 3.45
C PHE A 284 -0.24 -9.92 4.56
N PHE A 285 0.36 -9.17 5.47
CA PHE A 285 -0.26 -8.71 6.71
C PHE A 285 -0.89 -9.88 7.50
N ASP A 286 -2.20 -9.83 7.72
CA ASP A 286 -3.00 -10.85 8.40
C ASP A 286 -3.99 -11.56 7.46
N ILE A 287 -3.86 -11.37 6.14
CA ILE A 287 -4.77 -11.90 5.14
C ILE A 287 -4.40 -13.36 4.82
N ASN A 288 -5.21 -14.31 5.30
CA ASN A 288 -4.96 -15.73 5.15
C ASN A 288 -4.89 -16.19 3.68
N SER A 289 -5.62 -15.52 2.80
CA SER A 289 -5.67 -15.85 1.37
C SER A 289 -4.53 -15.25 0.53
N LEU A 290 -3.53 -14.62 1.17
CA LEU A 290 -2.37 -14.04 0.49
C LEU A 290 -1.07 -14.64 1.05
N ALA A 291 -0.52 -15.64 0.35
CA ALA A 291 0.70 -16.34 0.79
C ALA A 291 1.96 -15.70 0.23
N GLY A 292 2.94 -15.49 1.10
CA GLY A 292 4.21 -14.88 0.74
C GLY A 292 5.08 -15.76 -0.14
N LEU A 293 5.72 -15.15 -1.13
CA LEU A 293 6.65 -15.78 -2.05
C LEU A 293 8.11 -15.66 -1.58
N ARG A 294 8.92 -16.65 -1.91
CA ARG A 294 10.38 -16.66 -1.72
C ARG A 294 11.10 -16.15 -2.97
N VAL A 295 10.86 -14.91 -3.34
CA VAL A 295 11.50 -14.31 -4.54
C VAL A 295 13.03 -14.14 -4.43
N GLY A 296 13.60 -14.43 -3.27
CA GLY A 296 15.04 -14.60 -3.10
C GLY A 296 15.58 -15.87 -3.78
N ASP A 297 14.74 -16.86 -4.05
CA ASP A 297 15.03 -18.00 -4.89
C ASP A 297 15.07 -17.58 -6.36
N ALA A 298 16.04 -18.11 -7.14
CA ALA A 298 16.27 -17.70 -8.52
C ALA A 298 15.17 -18.19 -9.47
N ASP A 299 14.69 -19.41 -9.24
CA ASP A 299 13.68 -20.04 -10.09
C ASP A 299 12.31 -19.38 -9.84
N THR A 300 11.97 -19.13 -8.59
CA THR A 300 10.76 -18.37 -8.21
C THR A 300 10.78 -16.96 -8.79
N PHE A 301 11.93 -16.24 -8.65
CA PHE A 301 12.08 -14.91 -9.26
C PHE A 301 11.86 -14.97 -10.77
N SER A 302 12.52 -15.89 -11.47
CA SER A 302 12.43 -16.02 -12.92
C SER A 302 10.99 -16.33 -13.35
N ALA A 303 10.33 -17.24 -12.62
CA ALA A 303 8.99 -17.70 -12.94
C ALA A 303 7.95 -16.59 -12.86
N ILE A 304 8.00 -15.70 -11.85
CA ILE A 304 7.01 -14.61 -11.72
C ILE A 304 7.30 -13.39 -12.60
N HIS A 305 8.45 -13.32 -13.26
CA HIS A 305 8.83 -12.18 -14.09
C HIS A 305 8.81 -12.42 -15.60
N MET A 306 8.36 -13.60 -16.06
CA MET A 306 8.36 -13.92 -17.51
C MET A 306 7.52 -12.95 -18.31
N LEU A 307 6.29 -12.67 -17.88
CA LEU A 307 5.40 -11.73 -18.58
C LEU A 307 5.98 -10.30 -18.52
N VAL A 308 6.45 -9.84 -17.38
CA VAL A 308 7.08 -8.52 -17.23
C VAL A 308 8.26 -8.38 -18.20
N ARG A 309 9.13 -9.39 -18.29
CA ARG A 309 10.23 -9.44 -19.26
C ARG A 309 9.74 -9.31 -20.70
N ARG A 310 8.68 -10.04 -21.07
CA ARG A 310 8.05 -9.96 -22.39
C ARG A 310 7.54 -8.55 -22.69
N LEU A 311 6.81 -7.94 -21.76
CA LEU A 311 6.26 -6.59 -21.92
C LEU A 311 7.36 -5.53 -22.09
N ILE A 312 8.45 -5.64 -21.34
CA ILE A 312 9.62 -4.75 -21.46
C ILE A 312 10.30 -4.94 -22.83
N ALA A 313 10.57 -6.18 -23.23
CA ALA A 313 11.19 -6.51 -24.52
C ALA A 313 10.37 -5.98 -25.71
N ASN A 314 9.04 -6.03 -25.62
CA ASN A 314 8.11 -5.50 -26.63
C ASN A 314 7.86 -3.99 -26.49
N ARG A 315 8.53 -3.28 -25.56
CA ARG A 315 8.34 -1.85 -25.30
C ARG A 315 6.90 -1.47 -24.91
N GLN A 316 6.14 -2.42 -24.38
CA GLN A 316 4.78 -2.21 -23.88
C GLN A 316 4.75 -1.71 -22.45
N LEU A 317 5.90 -1.75 -21.76
CA LEU A 317 6.07 -1.33 -20.38
C LEU A 317 7.32 -0.46 -20.25
N GLN A 318 7.19 0.73 -19.65
CA GLN A 318 8.25 1.72 -19.47
C GLN A 318 8.67 1.88 -18.00
N GLY A 319 7.89 1.35 -17.06
CA GLY A 319 8.23 1.43 -15.65
C GLY A 319 7.49 0.41 -14.78
N LEU A 320 7.99 0.28 -13.55
CA LEU A 320 7.40 -0.55 -12.50
C LEU A 320 7.25 0.24 -11.20
N ARG A 321 6.14 0.07 -10.54
CA ARG A 321 6.02 0.32 -9.10
C ARG A 321 6.01 -1.03 -8.41
N LEU A 322 6.95 -1.22 -7.49
CA LEU A 322 7.06 -2.48 -6.76
C LEU A 322 6.26 -2.37 -5.46
N ASP A 323 5.24 -3.23 -5.36
CA ASP A 323 4.38 -3.35 -4.18
C ASP A 323 5.12 -4.01 -3.02
N HIS A 324 4.93 -3.47 -1.83
CA HIS A 324 5.33 -4.06 -0.55
C HIS A 324 6.75 -4.65 -0.52
N ILE A 325 7.76 -3.86 -0.90
CA ILE A 325 9.16 -4.33 -0.91
C ILE A 325 9.66 -4.69 0.50
N ASP A 326 9.02 -4.18 1.54
CA ASP A 326 9.32 -4.49 2.94
C ASP A 326 9.01 -5.95 3.31
N GLY A 327 8.15 -6.63 2.56
CA GLY A 327 7.89 -8.05 2.70
C GLY A 327 8.97 -8.96 2.11
N LEU A 328 9.87 -8.44 1.26
CA LEU A 328 10.93 -9.21 0.64
C LEU A 328 12.03 -9.56 1.64
N ARG A 329 12.61 -10.76 1.51
CA ARG A 329 13.68 -11.22 2.39
C ARG A 329 14.95 -10.37 2.25
N ASP A 330 15.39 -10.12 1.02
CA ASP A 330 16.55 -9.28 0.66
C ASP A 330 16.20 -8.38 -0.54
N PRO A 331 15.67 -7.19 -0.30
CA PRO A 331 15.34 -6.24 -1.37
C PRO A 331 16.55 -5.86 -2.22
N HIS A 332 17.76 -5.73 -1.64
CA HIS A 332 18.96 -5.42 -2.40
C HIS A 332 19.29 -6.49 -3.44
N GLN A 333 19.16 -7.77 -3.08
CA GLN A 333 19.35 -8.88 -4.02
C GLN A 333 18.28 -8.85 -5.12
N TYR A 334 17.02 -8.62 -4.74
CA TYR A 334 15.91 -8.55 -5.67
C TYR A 334 16.13 -7.47 -6.74
N PHE A 335 16.47 -6.23 -6.35
CA PHE A 335 16.69 -5.14 -7.29
C PHE A 335 17.89 -5.38 -8.21
N ARG A 336 18.98 -5.98 -7.72
CA ARG A 336 20.10 -6.38 -8.61
C ARG A 336 19.67 -7.39 -9.67
N ARG A 337 18.83 -8.37 -9.32
CA ARG A 337 18.29 -9.32 -10.28
C ARG A 337 17.33 -8.66 -11.27
N LEU A 338 16.46 -7.78 -10.79
CA LEU A 338 15.51 -7.05 -11.61
C LEU A 338 16.22 -6.17 -12.64
N GLN A 339 17.27 -5.46 -12.25
CA GLN A 339 18.07 -4.66 -13.18
C GLN A 339 18.68 -5.50 -14.32
N ARG A 340 19.27 -6.65 -13.98
CA ARG A 340 19.79 -7.57 -15.01
C ARG A 340 18.70 -8.08 -15.95
N LEU A 341 17.53 -8.41 -15.44
CA LEU A 341 16.40 -8.83 -16.25
C LEU A 341 15.98 -7.74 -17.23
N ILE A 342 15.89 -6.50 -16.75
CA ILE A 342 15.53 -5.33 -17.56
C ILE A 342 16.60 -5.08 -18.65
N GLU A 343 17.88 -5.08 -18.30
CA GLU A 343 18.99 -4.93 -19.25
C GLU A 343 18.92 -5.98 -20.37
N VAL A 344 18.71 -7.25 -20.02
CA VAL A 344 18.57 -8.35 -20.99
C VAL A 344 17.29 -8.16 -21.85
N ALA A 345 16.18 -7.76 -21.25
CA ALA A 345 14.92 -7.56 -22.00
C ALA A 345 15.04 -6.41 -23.00
N ILE A 346 15.68 -5.30 -22.62
CA ILE A 346 15.89 -4.15 -23.51
C ILE A 346 16.88 -4.48 -24.64
N ALA A 347 17.94 -5.25 -24.33
CA ALA A 347 18.97 -5.61 -25.32
C ALA A 347 18.52 -6.66 -26.34
N SER A 348 17.52 -7.46 -26.04
CA SER A 348 17.04 -8.56 -26.87
C SER A 348 15.53 -8.45 -27.12
N PRO A 349 15.06 -7.53 -27.97
CA PRO A 349 13.65 -7.46 -28.34
C PRO A 349 13.19 -8.79 -28.94
N LEU A 350 12.09 -9.35 -28.47
CA LEU A 350 11.52 -10.58 -29.02
C LEU A 350 10.89 -10.26 -30.38
N VAL A 351 11.31 -10.99 -31.44
CA VAL A 351 10.66 -10.93 -32.74
C VAL A 351 9.29 -11.62 -32.65
N PRO A 352 8.17 -11.03 -33.12
CA PRO A 352 6.79 -11.47 -32.81
C PRO A 352 6.31 -12.79 -33.39
N ALA A 353 7.08 -13.62 -34.08
CA ALA A 353 6.53 -14.71 -34.89
C ALA A 353 6.93 -16.16 -34.53
N GLN A 354 7.71 -16.47 -33.50
CA GLN A 354 8.20 -17.83 -33.27
C GLN A 354 8.16 -18.36 -31.82
N ALA A 355 7.46 -17.73 -30.90
CA ALA A 355 7.52 -18.09 -29.49
C ALA A 355 6.55 -19.18 -29.02
N GLU A 356 5.68 -19.71 -29.87
CA GLU A 356 4.63 -20.66 -29.44
C GLU A 356 4.96 -22.16 -29.61
N SER A 357 6.09 -22.53 -30.20
CA SER A 357 6.33 -23.95 -30.53
C SER A 357 7.57 -24.63 -29.97
N GLN A 358 8.36 -23.94 -29.17
CA GLN A 358 9.50 -24.61 -28.50
C GLN A 358 9.63 -24.16 -27.03
N GLY A 359 9.34 -25.08 -26.14
CA GLY A 359 9.62 -25.00 -24.70
C GLY A 359 11.12 -24.94 -24.37
N GLN A 360 11.81 -23.92 -24.89
CA GLN A 360 13.17 -23.61 -24.49
C GLN A 360 13.14 -22.63 -23.33
N THR A 361 13.09 -23.19 -22.13
CA THR A 361 13.56 -22.52 -20.91
C THR A 361 15.02 -22.14 -21.12
N ALA A 362 15.30 -20.92 -21.52
CA ALA A 362 16.63 -20.35 -21.45
C ALA A 362 17.05 -20.35 -19.99
N ASN A 363 17.95 -21.27 -19.68
CA ASN A 363 18.42 -21.58 -18.33
C ASN A 363 19.20 -20.37 -17.79
N LEU A 364 18.54 -19.48 -17.05
CA LEU A 364 19.16 -18.33 -16.36
C LEU A 364 20.18 -18.79 -15.28
N SER A 365 20.20 -20.08 -14.92
CA SER A 365 21.17 -20.67 -14.00
C SER A 365 22.60 -20.74 -14.56
N LYS A 366 22.82 -20.51 -15.86
CA LYS A 366 24.14 -20.48 -16.52
C LYS A 366 24.73 -19.09 -16.69
N LEU A 367 24.15 -18.05 -16.09
CA LEU A 367 24.81 -16.75 -16.03
C LEU A 367 25.92 -16.81 -14.95
N ASP A 368 27.17 -16.90 -15.43
CA ASP A 368 28.40 -16.98 -14.62
C ASP A 368 28.41 -15.93 -13.49
N PRO A 369 28.64 -16.32 -12.23
CA PRO A 369 28.74 -15.40 -11.09
C PRO A 369 29.88 -14.40 -11.16
N ARG A 370 30.74 -14.46 -12.18
CA ARG A 370 31.99 -13.69 -12.30
C ARG A 370 31.92 -12.44 -13.15
N PHE A 371 30.74 -12.02 -13.64
CA PHE A 371 30.65 -10.72 -14.28
C PHE A 371 30.66 -9.62 -13.22
N HIS A 372 31.85 -9.07 -12.99
CA HIS A 372 32.05 -7.86 -12.20
C HIS A 372 31.32 -6.69 -12.87
N ALA A 373 30.64 -5.88 -12.06
CA ALA A 373 30.11 -4.60 -12.43
C ALA A 373 31.28 -3.67 -12.80
N GLY A 374 31.59 -3.59 -14.09
CA GLY A 374 32.61 -2.75 -14.67
C GLY A 374 32.21 -2.40 -16.09
N GLU A 375 31.74 -1.16 -16.27
CA GLU A 375 31.86 -0.36 -17.50
C GLU A 375 31.45 -1.02 -18.84
N ARG A 376 30.14 -0.98 -19.12
CA ARG A 376 29.59 -0.75 -20.47
C ARG A 376 28.19 -0.16 -20.36
N THR A 377 28.08 1.08 -19.90
CA THR A 377 26.91 1.91 -20.21
C THR A 377 27.11 2.43 -21.63
N GLY A 378 26.47 1.78 -22.57
CA GLY A 378 26.30 2.37 -23.89
C GLY A 378 25.53 3.69 -23.70
N LYS A 379 26.02 4.79 -24.27
CA LYS A 379 25.43 6.14 -24.17
C LYS A 379 23.97 6.26 -24.62
N ASP A 380 23.37 5.18 -25.14
CA ASP A 380 22.01 5.14 -25.69
C ASP A 380 21.01 4.27 -24.90
N ALA A 381 21.41 3.65 -23.77
CA ALA A 381 20.48 2.85 -22.96
C ALA A 381 19.58 3.79 -22.14
N ARG A 382 18.31 3.92 -22.53
CA ARG A 382 17.32 4.69 -21.77
C ARG A 382 17.08 4.04 -20.41
N PRO A 383 17.10 4.78 -19.30
CA PRO A 383 16.79 4.24 -18.00
C PRO A 383 15.33 3.75 -17.97
N PHE A 384 15.10 2.56 -17.41
CA PHE A 384 13.76 2.04 -17.12
C PHE A 384 13.31 2.58 -15.75
N TYR A 385 12.09 3.13 -15.67
CA TYR A 385 11.64 3.83 -14.49
C TYR A 385 11.13 2.85 -13.41
N ILE A 386 11.73 2.87 -12.21
CA ILE A 386 11.30 2.01 -11.08
C ILE A 386 11.11 2.87 -9.85
N VAL A 387 9.93 2.76 -9.25
CA VAL A 387 9.63 3.29 -7.92
C VAL A 387 9.19 2.19 -6.99
N VAL A 388 9.37 2.43 -5.70
CA VAL A 388 9.03 1.45 -4.67
C VAL A 388 7.96 1.98 -3.73
N GLU A 389 7.04 1.10 -3.36
CA GLU A 389 6.23 1.35 -2.20
C GLU A 389 7.07 1.04 -0.97
N LYS A 390 7.44 2.10 -0.30
CA LYS A 390 8.12 2.07 0.98
C LYS A 390 7.60 3.22 1.81
N ILE A 391 7.06 2.87 2.96
CA ILE A 391 6.62 3.86 3.94
C ILE A 391 7.81 4.25 4.81
N LEU A 392 8.25 5.49 4.66
CA LEU A 392 9.37 6.06 5.42
C LEU A 392 8.85 6.73 6.69
N ALA A 393 9.38 6.34 7.83
CA ALA A 393 9.15 7.04 9.08
C ALA A 393 9.89 8.41 9.10
N GLU A 394 9.55 9.27 10.05
CA GLU A 394 10.20 10.58 10.18
C GLU A 394 11.72 10.42 10.43
N GLY A 395 12.53 11.02 9.57
CA GLY A 395 13.99 10.91 9.63
C GLY A 395 14.58 9.64 9.01
N GLU A 396 13.76 8.66 8.62
CA GLU A 396 14.21 7.47 7.90
C GLU A 396 14.62 7.82 6.46
N ARG A 397 15.68 7.19 5.97
CA ARG A 397 16.16 7.35 4.58
C ARG A 397 15.90 6.09 3.78
N LEU A 398 15.49 6.28 2.53
CA LEU A 398 15.39 5.15 1.60
C LEU A 398 16.78 4.57 1.33
N PRO A 399 16.99 3.25 1.53
CA PRO A 399 18.23 2.60 1.11
C PRO A 399 18.46 2.73 -0.40
N ARG A 400 19.72 2.79 -0.82
CA ARG A 400 20.05 2.84 -2.25
C ARG A 400 19.91 1.45 -2.87
N PHE A 401 18.80 1.24 -3.56
CA PHE A 401 18.55 0.06 -4.37
C PHE A 401 18.97 0.28 -5.81
N ALA A 402 19.45 -0.80 -6.48
CA ALA A 402 19.89 -0.71 -7.86
C ALA A 402 18.74 -0.31 -8.79
N GLY A 403 18.93 0.77 -9.54
CA GLY A 403 18.00 1.26 -10.57
C GLY A 403 16.68 1.87 -10.06
N VAL A 404 16.52 2.03 -8.75
CA VAL A 404 15.32 2.64 -8.17
C VAL A 404 15.42 4.15 -8.22
N ALA A 405 14.39 4.81 -8.73
CA ALA A 405 14.29 6.27 -8.85
C ALA A 405 13.84 6.95 -7.54
N GLY A 406 13.18 6.22 -6.64
CA GLY A 406 12.69 6.70 -5.36
C GLY A 406 11.45 5.94 -4.90
N THR A 407 10.73 6.51 -3.93
CA THR A 407 9.47 6.00 -3.40
C THR A 407 8.28 6.47 -4.23
N THR A 408 7.08 5.96 -3.90
CA THR A 408 5.77 6.45 -4.39
C THR A 408 5.34 7.80 -3.78
N GLY A 409 6.03 8.27 -2.72
CA GLY A 409 5.93 9.66 -2.27
C GLY A 409 5.03 9.95 -1.08
N TYR A 410 4.73 9.00 -0.22
CA TYR A 410 3.95 9.25 1.02
C TYR A 410 4.64 10.22 1.98
N GLU A 411 5.97 10.21 2.04
CA GLU A 411 6.74 11.16 2.84
C GLU A 411 6.56 12.61 2.37
N TRP A 412 6.33 12.83 1.08
CA TRP A 412 6.08 14.16 0.52
C TRP A 412 4.65 14.63 0.77
N LEU A 413 3.69 13.73 0.71
CA LEU A 413 2.31 13.96 1.13
C LEU A 413 2.26 14.48 2.57
N ASN A 414 2.93 13.79 3.49
CA ASN A 414 2.97 14.17 4.91
C ASN A 414 3.76 15.47 5.13
N LEU A 415 4.85 15.69 4.39
CA LEU A 415 5.61 16.93 4.46
C LEU A 415 4.76 18.14 4.04
N ILE A 416 4.03 18.04 2.92
CA ILE A 416 3.14 19.10 2.44
C ILE A 416 1.99 19.31 3.44
N SER A 417 1.40 18.25 3.98
CA SER A 417 0.35 18.37 5.00
C SER A 417 0.84 19.14 6.23
N ARG A 418 2.03 18.82 6.74
CA ARG A 418 2.63 19.50 7.88
C ARG A 418 3.05 20.96 7.59
N LEU A 419 3.38 21.27 6.35
CA LEU A 419 3.66 22.64 5.91
C LEU A 419 2.41 23.53 5.97
N LEU A 420 1.23 22.95 5.76
CA LEU A 420 -0.05 23.67 5.78
C LEU A 420 -0.66 23.82 7.18
N LEU A 421 -0.05 23.27 8.22
CA LEU A 421 -0.51 23.42 9.61
C LEU A 421 -0.08 24.74 10.24
N ASN A 422 -0.96 25.23 11.13
CA ASN A 422 -0.61 26.29 12.09
C ASN A 422 -0.17 25.66 13.41
N GLU A 423 1.10 25.79 13.74
CA GLU A 423 1.69 25.22 14.96
C GLU A 423 0.96 25.66 16.25
N ARG A 424 0.52 26.92 16.32
CA ARG A 424 -0.15 27.47 17.50
C ARG A 424 -1.49 26.79 17.79
N GLY A 425 -2.21 26.40 16.75
CA GLY A 425 -3.51 25.73 16.90
C GLY A 425 -3.41 24.27 17.35
N LEU A 426 -2.27 23.62 17.12
CA LEU A 426 -2.14 22.19 17.46
C LEU A 426 -2.30 21.93 18.95
N ALA A 427 -1.76 22.79 19.81
CA ALA A 427 -1.92 22.67 21.27
C ALA A 427 -3.39 22.82 21.72
N ALA A 428 -4.16 23.68 21.04
CA ALA A 428 -5.58 23.79 21.31
C ALA A 428 -6.34 22.53 20.85
N LEU A 429 -6.01 21.99 19.66
CA LEU A 429 -6.58 20.71 19.19
C LEU A 429 -6.24 19.53 20.12
N ASP A 430 -5.05 19.49 20.72
CA ASP A 430 -4.70 18.48 21.74
C ASP A 430 -5.64 18.58 22.95
N ARG A 431 -5.85 19.78 23.48
CA ARG A 431 -6.79 20.01 24.61
C ARG A 431 -8.23 19.60 24.23
N THR A 432 -8.72 20.08 23.08
CA THR A 432 -10.06 19.72 22.61
C THR A 432 -10.24 18.20 22.47
N TRP A 433 -9.24 17.50 21.92
CA TRP A 433 -9.25 16.05 21.81
C TRP A 433 -9.31 15.37 23.19
N GLN A 434 -8.43 15.75 24.11
CA GLN A 434 -8.35 15.19 25.46
C GLN A 434 -9.64 15.42 26.24
N GLU A 435 -10.18 16.63 26.23
CA GLU A 435 -11.42 16.97 26.91
C GLU A 435 -12.63 16.27 26.27
N ALA A 436 -12.70 16.23 24.94
CA ALA A 436 -13.80 15.62 24.22
C ALA A 436 -13.83 14.09 24.36
N SER A 437 -12.67 13.44 24.33
CA SER A 437 -12.57 11.98 24.40
C SER A 437 -12.48 11.42 25.80
N GLY A 438 -11.93 12.21 26.75
CA GLY A 438 -11.51 11.74 28.07
C GLY A 438 -10.22 10.90 28.03
N ASP A 439 -9.50 10.84 26.91
CA ASP A 439 -8.26 10.10 26.75
C ASP A 439 -7.06 11.05 26.75
N TYR A 440 -6.23 10.98 27.77
CA TYR A 440 -5.06 11.83 27.99
C TYR A 440 -3.75 11.13 27.62
N ARG A 441 -3.82 9.90 27.06
CA ARG A 441 -2.61 9.16 26.66
C ARG A 441 -1.94 9.83 25.46
N SER A 442 -0.63 9.78 25.47
CA SER A 442 0.17 10.17 24.30
C SER A 442 -0.07 9.20 23.14
N PHE A 443 0.17 9.65 21.92
CA PHE A 443 0.12 8.80 20.75
C PHE A 443 1.05 7.58 20.84
N ASN A 444 2.24 7.76 21.44
CA ASN A 444 3.20 6.67 21.62
C ASN A 444 2.67 5.58 22.56
N GLU A 445 1.98 5.93 23.63
CA GLU A 445 1.37 4.96 24.54
C GLU A 445 0.26 4.16 23.84
N ILE A 446 -0.57 4.84 23.04
CA ILE A 446 -1.62 4.19 22.21
C ILE A 446 -0.98 3.26 21.18
N LEU A 447 0.12 3.67 20.54
CA LEU A 447 0.83 2.85 19.55
C LEU A 447 1.47 1.61 20.19
N ILE A 448 2.09 1.73 21.35
CA ILE A 448 2.68 0.59 22.08
C ILE A 448 1.60 -0.41 22.47
N GLU A 449 0.44 0.07 22.97
CA GLU A 449 -0.71 -0.80 23.24
C GLU A 449 -1.19 -1.52 21.98
N ALA A 450 -1.31 -0.80 20.85
CA ALA A 450 -1.70 -1.36 19.57
C ALA A 450 -0.71 -2.44 19.09
N LYS A 451 0.60 -2.20 19.21
CA LYS A 451 1.66 -3.16 18.89
C LYS A 451 1.54 -4.44 19.73
N ARG A 452 1.36 -4.32 21.05
CA ARG A 452 1.14 -5.48 21.93
C ARG A 452 -0.06 -6.30 21.51
N ARG A 453 -1.18 -5.63 21.19
CA ARG A 453 -2.41 -6.29 20.75
C ARG A 453 -2.22 -7.05 19.43
N VAL A 454 -1.51 -6.46 18.47
CA VAL A 454 -1.22 -7.10 17.19
C VAL A 454 -0.31 -8.33 17.38
N ILE A 455 0.75 -8.22 18.17
CA ILE A 455 1.66 -9.33 18.49
C ILE A 455 0.93 -10.46 19.22
N ALA A 456 0.03 -10.13 20.15
CA ALA A 456 -0.68 -11.13 20.97
C ALA A 456 -1.77 -11.88 20.20
N ASN A 457 -2.36 -11.27 19.14
CA ASN A 457 -3.55 -11.81 18.47
C ASN A 457 -3.34 -12.05 16.99
N ILE A 458 -3.15 -10.97 16.21
CA ILE A 458 -3.21 -11.01 14.75
C ILE A 458 -1.98 -11.72 14.16
N LEU A 459 -0.79 -11.44 14.70
CA LEU A 459 0.50 -11.96 14.25
C LEU A 459 1.18 -12.86 15.31
N ALA A 460 0.39 -13.49 16.18
CA ALA A 460 0.91 -14.32 17.26
C ALA A 460 1.68 -15.55 16.76
N SER A 461 1.24 -16.14 15.65
CA SER A 461 1.93 -17.29 15.01
C SER A 461 3.32 -16.90 14.53
N GLU A 462 3.42 -15.84 13.73
CA GLU A 462 4.66 -15.34 13.16
C GLU A 462 5.64 -14.93 14.26
N PHE A 463 5.15 -14.24 15.30
CA PHE A 463 5.97 -13.87 16.45
C PHE A 463 6.47 -15.10 17.24
N THR A 464 5.63 -16.11 17.39
CA THR A 464 6.02 -17.37 18.05
C THR A 464 7.12 -18.10 17.30
N VAL A 465 7.08 -18.10 15.96
CA VAL A 465 8.15 -18.66 15.12
C VAL A 465 9.47 -17.93 15.38
N LEU A 466 9.46 -16.60 15.45
CA LEU A 466 10.65 -15.79 15.74
C LEU A 466 11.21 -16.09 17.14
N ALA A 467 10.36 -16.12 18.15
CA ALA A 467 10.76 -16.39 19.53
C ALA A 467 11.38 -17.81 19.67
N ARG A 468 10.78 -18.82 19.02
CA ARG A 468 11.31 -20.18 18.98
C ARG A 468 12.67 -20.25 18.25
N LEU A 469 12.83 -19.52 17.16
CA LEU A 469 14.08 -19.49 16.41
C LEU A 469 15.19 -18.85 17.24
N LEU A 470 14.92 -17.73 17.92
CA LEU A 470 15.83 -17.05 18.83
C LEU A 470 16.26 -17.99 19.99
N ALA A 471 15.30 -18.70 20.61
CA ALA A 471 15.59 -19.66 21.65
C ALA A 471 16.47 -20.83 21.16
N ARG A 472 16.24 -21.32 19.92
CA ARG A 472 17.10 -22.35 19.31
C ARG A 472 18.53 -21.86 19.03
N ILE A 473 18.70 -20.57 18.70
CA ILE A 473 20.03 -19.97 18.53
C ILE A 473 20.73 -19.89 19.88
N ALA A 474 20.05 -19.39 20.92
CA ALA A 474 20.60 -19.30 22.27
C ALA A 474 20.99 -20.67 22.84
N ALA A 475 20.12 -21.67 22.71
CA ALA A 475 20.38 -23.04 23.19
C ALA A 475 21.54 -23.75 22.46
N GLY A 476 21.93 -23.29 21.28
CA GLY A 476 22.99 -23.83 20.46
C GLY A 476 24.38 -23.43 20.91
N HIS A 477 24.56 -22.57 21.91
CA HIS A 477 25.88 -22.11 22.35
C HIS A 477 26.00 -22.12 23.87
N TYR A 478 27.14 -22.51 24.39
CA TYR A 478 27.39 -22.70 25.81
C TYR A 478 27.21 -21.41 26.65
N SER A 479 27.48 -20.23 26.10
CA SER A 479 27.39 -18.94 26.81
C SER A 479 25.97 -18.37 26.90
N THR A 480 25.02 -18.87 26.08
CA THR A 480 23.65 -18.34 25.99
C THR A 480 22.58 -19.40 26.21
N ARG A 481 22.97 -20.68 26.40
CA ARG A 481 22.01 -21.80 26.54
C ARG A 481 21.13 -21.71 27.78
N ASP A 482 21.50 -20.91 28.75
CA ASP A 482 20.77 -20.75 30.01
C ASP A 482 19.74 -19.58 29.95
N TYR A 483 19.63 -18.86 28.83
CA TYR A 483 18.57 -17.91 28.63
C TYR A 483 17.22 -18.64 28.44
N ALA A 484 16.28 -18.42 29.36
CA ALA A 484 14.96 -19.01 29.30
C ALA A 484 14.19 -18.53 28.03
N PRO A 485 13.50 -19.42 27.31
CA PRO A 485 12.75 -19.08 26.11
C PRO A 485 11.73 -17.94 26.31
N GLU A 486 11.05 -17.92 27.47
CA GLU A 486 10.07 -16.87 27.82
C GLU A 486 10.72 -15.52 28.00
N ARG A 487 11.96 -15.47 28.55
CA ARG A 487 12.73 -14.25 28.70
C ARG A 487 13.21 -13.71 27.35
N LEU A 488 13.67 -14.59 26.48
CA LEU A 488 14.05 -14.26 25.10
C LEU A 488 12.83 -13.73 24.31
N ARG A 489 11.67 -14.36 24.49
CA ARG A 489 10.40 -13.91 23.90
C ARG A 489 10.03 -12.50 24.37
N ALA A 490 10.10 -12.23 25.68
CA ALA A 490 9.78 -10.93 26.26
C ALA A 490 10.77 -9.84 25.81
N ALA A 491 12.06 -10.14 25.72
CA ALA A 491 13.08 -9.19 25.23
C ALA A 491 12.85 -8.86 23.74
N LEU A 492 12.53 -9.86 22.91
CA LEU A 492 12.19 -9.66 21.51
C LEU A 492 10.93 -8.80 21.35
N GLU A 493 9.91 -9.04 22.17
CA GLU A 493 8.68 -8.22 22.18
C GLU A 493 9.00 -6.77 22.50
N LEU A 494 9.72 -6.49 23.58
CA LEU A 494 10.11 -5.13 23.96
C LEU A 494 10.92 -4.43 22.84
N PHE A 495 11.86 -5.12 22.21
CA PHE A 495 12.60 -4.57 21.08
C PHE A 495 11.65 -4.14 19.94
N ILE A 496 10.69 -4.99 19.57
CA ILE A 496 9.72 -4.71 18.50
C ILE A 496 8.79 -3.55 18.89
N LEU A 497 8.35 -3.48 20.15
CA LEU A 497 7.53 -2.37 20.65
C LEU A 497 8.22 -1.01 20.46
N HIS A 498 9.53 -0.95 20.67
CA HIS A 498 10.31 0.27 20.55
C HIS A 498 10.96 0.52 19.18
N LEU A 499 10.78 -0.39 18.21
CA LEU A 499 11.28 -0.17 16.85
C LEU A 499 10.47 0.98 16.19
N PRO A 500 11.12 2.08 15.75
CA PRO A 500 10.42 3.28 15.28
C PRO A 500 10.07 3.25 13.78
N ILE A 501 10.58 2.28 13.02
CA ILE A 501 10.44 2.15 11.58
C ILE A 501 9.76 0.83 11.20
N TYR A 502 9.33 0.71 9.95
CA TYR A 502 8.71 -0.54 9.47
C TYR A 502 9.71 -1.71 9.45
N ARG A 503 10.93 -1.49 8.97
CA ARG A 503 11.98 -2.53 9.00
C ARG A 503 13.38 -1.96 8.79
N THR A 504 14.40 -2.74 9.19
CA THR A 504 15.80 -2.58 8.79
C THR A 504 16.09 -3.34 7.48
N TYR A 505 17.23 -3.04 6.85
CA TYR A 505 17.63 -3.65 5.57
C TYR A 505 18.97 -4.38 5.67
N ILE A 506 19.12 -5.20 6.71
CA ILE A 506 20.29 -6.03 6.93
C ILE A 506 20.42 -7.03 5.80
N THR A 507 21.63 -7.12 5.23
CA THR A 507 21.98 -8.04 4.16
C THR A 507 22.83 -9.20 4.68
N PRO A 508 23.13 -10.23 3.87
CA PRO A 508 24.09 -11.26 4.26
C PRO A 508 25.50 -10.74 4.63
N SER A 509 25.82 -9.50 4.22
CA SER A 509 27.08 -8.80 4.54
C SER A 509 27.01 -8.04 5.88
N GLY A 510 25.86 -8.04 6.55
CA GLY A 510 25.61 -7.35 7.81
C GLY A 510 24.76 -6.09 7.64
N PRO A 511 24.51 -5.34 8.74
CA PRO A 511 23.74 -4.10 8.79
C PRO A 511 24.52 -2.92 8.26
N SER A 512 23.79 -1.90 7.76
CA SER A 512 24.32 -0.57 7.54
C SER A 512 24.60 0.15 8.87
N ARG A 513 25.28 1.32 8.80
CA ARG A 513 25.49 2.15 9.99
C ARG A 513 24.15 2.65 10.54
N GLU A 514 23.20 2.97 9.67
CA GLU A 514 21.86 3.43 10.04
C GLU A 514 21.07 2.31 10.71
N ASP A 515 21.09 1.09 10.15
CA ASP A 515 20.42 -0.07 10.77
C ASP A 515 20.94 -0.33 12.18
N ARG A 516 22.27 -0.29 12.38
CA ARG A 516 22.88 -0.45 13.71
C ARG A 516 22.41 0.61 14.69
N ALA A 517 22.34 1.86 14.27
CA ALA A 517 21.90 2.96 15.11
C ALA A 517 20.44 2.80 15.54
N ILE A 518 19.56 2.39 14.62
CA ILE A 518 18.14 2.16 14.89
C ILE A 518 17.95 1.00 15.85
N ILE A 519 18.64 -0.13 15.61
CA ILE A 519 18.56 -1.31 16.47
C ILE A 519 19.07 -0.97 17.88
N ALA A 520 20.22 -0.28 17.99
CA ALA A 520 20.79 0.10 19.27
C ALA A 520 19.85 1.04 20.05
N ALA A 521 19.21 2.00 19.38
CA ALA A 521 18.26 2.91 20.02
C ALA A 521 17.00 2.17 20.51
N ALA A 522 16.47 1.24 19.72
CA ALA A 522 15.32 0.42 20.13
C ALA A 522 15.66 -0.50 21.31
N LEU A 523 16.82 -1.17 21.27
CA LEU A 523 17.30 -2.01 22.38
C LEU A 523 17.55 -1.20 23.65
N ALA A 524 18.04 0.02 23.56
CA ALA A 524 18.24 0.89 24.73
C ALA A 524 16.92 1.20 25.45
N LYS A 525 15.86 1.50 24.70
CA LYS A 525 14.50 1.70 25.23
C LYS A 525 13.93 0.40 25.80
N ALA A 526 14.06 -0.70 25.07
CA ALA A 526 13.61 -2.01 25.54
C ALA A 526 14.29 -2.43 26.86
N ARG A 527 15.57 -2.12 26.99
CA ARG A 527 16.34 -2.37 28.22
C ARG A 527 15.88 -1.50 29.39
N ALA A 528 15.46 -0.27 29.14
CA ALA A 528 14.92 0.62 30.16
C ALA A 528 13.57 0.13 30.72
N ASP A 529 12.77 -0.53 29.89
CA ASP A 529 11.47 -1.12 30.28
C ASP A 529 11.61 -2.55 30.84
N TRP A 530 12.83 -3.07 30.97
CA TRP A 530 13.06 -4.44 31.41
C TRP A 530 13.04 -4.61 32.91
N PHE A 531 12.17 -5.50 33.41
CA PHE A 531 12.08 -5.90 34.82
C PHE A 531 12.64 -7.31 35.05
N GLY A 532 13.93 -7.53 34.76
CA GLY A 532 14.53 -8.82 34.97
C GLY A 532 16.03 -8.74 35.22
N PRO A 533 16.65 -9.78 35.83
CA PRO A 533 18.08 -9.77 36.13
C PRO A 533 18.97 -9.96 34.90
N ASP A 534 18.44 -10.56 33.82
CA ASP A 534 19.22 -11.04 32.66
C ASP A 534 19.41 -9.95 31.59
N ILE A 535 20.03 -8.83 31.94
CA ILE A 535 20.25 -7.69 31.01
C ILE A 535 21.09 -8.10 29.79
N GLY A 536 21.97 -9.10 29.91
CA GLY A 536 22.77 -9.65 28.81
C GLY A 536 21.95 -10.25 27.66
N ILE A 537 20.66 -10.54 27.87
CA ILE A 537 19.74 -10.98 26.79
C ILE A 537 19.65 -9.94 25.66
N PHE A 538 19.69 -8.64 25.99
CA PHE A 538 19.61 -7.57 24.99
C PHE A 538 20.89 -7.45 24.16
N ASP A 539 22.06 -7.76 24.75
CA ASP A 539 23.33 -7.82 24.01
C ASP A 539 23.30 -9.00 23.03
N PHE A 540 22.86 -10.19 23.49
CA PHE A 540 22.66 -11.36 22.64
C PHE A 540 21.65 -11.09 21.53
N LEU A 541 20.51 -10.47 21.84
CA LEU A 541 19.48 -10.12 20.85
C LEU A 541 20.03 -9.12 19.82
N GLY A 542 20.78 -8.12 20.26
CA GLY A 542 21.43 -7.15 19.37
C GLY A 542 22.43 -7.81 18.42
N ASP A 543 23.30 -8.69 18.96
CA ASP A 543 24.25 -9.44 18.17
C ASP A 543 23.57 -10.38 17.15
N ALA A 544 22.45 -11.01 17.51
CA ALA A 544 21.63 -11.85 16.61
C ALA A 544 20.99 -11.01 15.50
N LEU A 545 20.43 -9.85 15.83
CA LEU A 545 19.81 -8.95 14.86
C LEU A 545 20.81 -8.35 13.88
N THR A 546 22.05 -8.09 14.33
CA THR A 546 23.10 -7.45 13.51
C THR A 546 24.02 -8.47 12.83
N LEU A 547 23.81 -9.78 13.00
CA LEU A 547 24.66 -10.87 12.52
C LEU A 547 26.06 -10.87 13.17
N ASP A 548 26.23 -10.21 14.30
CA ASP A 548 27.51 -10.16 15.01
C ASP A 548 27.85 -11.50 15.71
N LEU A 549 26.84 -12.35 16.00
CA LEU A 549 27.04 -13.73 16.49
C LEU A 549 27.86 -14.60 15.55
N ILE A 550 27.80 -14.32 14.26
CA ILE A 550 28.47 -15.09 13.20
C ILE A 550 29.60 -14.31 12.53
N SER A 551 30.03 -13.20 13.14
CA SER A 551 31.15 -12.42 12.65
C SER A 551 32.47 -13.17 12.78
N ARG A 552 33.53 -12.73 12.03
CA ARG A 552 34.88 -13.32 12.11
C ARG A 552 35.41 -13.25 13.54
N GLY A 553 35.85 -14.40 14.05
CA GLY A 553 36.39 -14.51 15.42
C GLY A 553 35.40 -15.02 16.47
N ARG A 554 34.09 -15.11 16.14
CA ARG A 554 33.11 -15.82 16.97
C ARG A 554 32.77 -17.18 16.35
N SER A 555 32.75 -18.21 17.15
CA SER A 555 32.47 -19.59 16.71
C SER A 555 31.38 -20.22 17.60
N GLY A 556 30.67 -21.19 17.03
CA GLY A 556 29.70 -22.00 17.77
C GLY A 556 28.25 -21.72 17.48
N TYR A 557 27.86 -20.53 16.95
CA TYR A 557 26.50 -20.26 16.51
C TYR A 557 26.24 -20.75 15.07
N SER A 558 25.01 -21.13 14.79
CA SER A 558 24.59 -21.55 13.45
C SER A 558 24.40 -20.39 12.52
N ILE A 559 25.26 -20.23 11.52
CA ILE A 559 25.18 -19.19 10.50
C ILE A 559 23.79 -19.17 9.81
N ALA A 560 23.28 -20.35 9.48
CA ALA A 560 21.99 -20.46 8.78
C ALA A 560 20.82 -19.98 9.64
N ARG A 561 20.81 -20.35 10.95
CA ARG A 561 19.73 -19.95 11.87
C ARG A 561 19.78 -18.47 12.22
N ASP A 562 20.98 -17.93 12.44
CA ASP A 562 21.15 -16.52 12.78
C ASP A 562 20.71 -15.61 11.61
N ARG A 563 21.19 -15.90 10.40
CA ARG A 563 20.71 -15.20 9.19
C ARG A 563 19.21 -15.34 8.99
N LEU A 564 18.66 -16.55 9.19
CA LEU A 564 17.22 -16.76 9.07
C LEU A 564 16.44 -15.92 10.07
N PHE A 565 16.92 -15.82 11.32
CA PHE A 565 16.28 -15.01 12.36
C PHE A 565 16.30 -13.53 12.00
N ALA A 566 17.46 -12.94 11.69
CA ALA A 566 17.58 -11.54 11.34
C ALA A 566 16.66 -11.15 10.15
N PHE A 567 16.63 -12.00 9.11
CA PHE A 567 15.79 -11.72 7.94
C PHE A 567 14.29 -11.91 8.22
N LYS A 568 13.90 -12.92 9.00
CA LYS A 568 12.48 -13.10 9.37
C LYS A 568 11.99 -11.99 10.31
N VAL A 569 12.83 -11.46 11.20
CA VAL A 569 12.47 -10.29 12.01
C VAL A 569 12.16 -9.09 11.11
N GLN A 570 12.98 -8.82 10.10
CA GLN A 570 12.76 -7.74 9.15
C GLN A 570 11.44 -7.92 8.36
N GLN A 571 11.11 -9.14 7.96
CA GLN A 571 9.86 -9.44 7.26
C GLN A 571 8.63 -9.36 8.19
N PHE A 572 8.81 -9.54 9.50
CA PHE A 572 7.76 -9.45 10.50
C PHE A 572 7.44 -8.01 10.91
N THR A 573 8.47 -7.17 11.09
CA THR A 573 8.29 -5.83 11.66
C THR A 573 7.52 -4.88 10.75
N GLY A 574 7.59 -5.06 9.41
CA GLY A 574 6.79 -4.29 8.44
C GLY A 574 5.28 -4.47 8.65
N PRO A 575 4.73 -5.67 8.48
CA PRO A 575 3.33 -5.98 8.75
C PRO A 575 2.88 -5.60 10.17
N MET A 576 3.72 -5.85 11.16
CA MET A 576 3.43 -5.50 12.56
C MET A 576 3.26 -3.99 12.73
N MET A 577 4.15 -3.18 12.13
CA MET A 577 4.04 -1.72 12.18
C MET A 577 2.79 -1.23 11.44
N ALA A 578 2.54 -1.69 10.22
CA ALA A 578 1.37 -1.29 9.43
C ALA A 578 0.06 -1.57 10.19
N LYS A 579 -0.10 -2.80 10.72
CA LYS A 579 -1.32 -3.18 11.47
C LYS A 579 -1.48 -2.44 12.79
N SER A 580 -0.39 -2.12 13.47
CA SER A 580 -0.46 -1.41 14.75
C SER A 580 -0.67 0.09 14.57
N LEU A 581 0.07 0.70 13.65
CA LEU A 581 0.04 2.13 13.41
C LEU A 581 -1.18 2.54 12.59
N GLU A 582 -1.26 2.01 11.35
CA GLU A 582 -2.20 2.50 10.34
C GLU A 582 -3.61 1.92 10.49
N ASP A 583 -3.72 0.63 10.89
CA ASP A 583 -4.97 -0.08 11.03
C ASP A 583 -5.40 -0.30 12.50
N THR A 584 -4.79 0.43 13.44
CA THR A 584 -5.22 0.40 14.85
C THR A 584 -5.06 1.77 15.50
N ALA A 585 -3.83 2.28 15.66
CA ALA A 585 -3.58 3.51 16.42
C ALA A 585 -4.22 4.74 15.74
N PHE A 586 -4.24 4.81 14.41
CA PHE A 586 -4.90 5.88 13.66
C PHE A 586 -6.41 5.93 13.87
N TYR A 587 -7.02 4.83 14.28
CA TYR A 587 -8.45 4.73 14.60
C TYR A 587 -8.74 4.82 16.10
N ARG A 588 -7.74 5.23 16.89
CA ARG A 588 -7.86 5.47 18.34
C ARG A 588 -7.44 6.86 18.76
N TYR A 589 -6.49 7.48 18.08
CA TYR A 589 -5.98 8.81 18.38
C TYR A 589 -6.49 9.80 17.34
N HIS A 590 -7.36 10.73 17.73
CA HIS A 590 -8.11 11.55 16.79
C HIS A 590 -7.88 13.06 16.95
N ARG A 591 -6.72 13.49 17.51
CA ARG A 591 -6.39 14.91 17.64
C ARG A 591 -6.71 15.70 16.37
N LEU A 592 -6.19 15.25 15.22
CA LEU A 592 -6.43 15.81 13.92
C LEU A 592 -6.32 14.70 12.86
N LEU A 593 -7.46 14.27 12.33
CA LEU A 593 -7.53 13.12 11.40
C LEU A 593 -6.71 13.33 10.11
N ALA A 594 -6.41 14.58 9.74
CA ALA A 594 -5.56 14.87 8.59
C ALA A 594 -4.13 14.32 8.72
N LEU A 595 -3.66 14.10 9.95
CA LEU A 595 -2.34 13.55 10.23
C LEU A 595 -2.33 12.03 10.40
N ASN A 596 -3.52 11.40 10.49
CA ASN A 596 -3.68 9.94 10.51
C ASN A 596 -3.68 9.44 9.06
N GLU A 597 -2.51 9.48 8.43
CA GLU A 597 -2.33 9.17 7.02
C GLU A 597 -1.14 8.21 6.83
N VAL A 598 -1.15 7.43 5.75
CA VAL A 598 -0.07 6.49 5.42
C VAL A 598 1.30 7.19 5.51
N GLY A 599 2.20 6.63 6.30
CA GLY A 599 3.51 7.22 6.59
C GLY A 599 3.47 8.49 7.47
N GLY A 600 2.29 8.86 7.98
CA GLY A 600 2.10 10.01 8.86
C GLY A 600 2.44 9.71 10.31
N ASN A 601 2.63 10.78 11.08
CA ASN A 601 2.76 10.73 12.53
C ASN A 601 1.68 11.67 13.14
N PRO A 602 0.62 11.12 13.74
CA PRO A 602 -0.47 11.92 14.32
C PRO A 602 -0.05 12.91 15.40
N ALA A 603 1.09 12.64 16.09
CA ALA A 603 1.65 13.52 17.09
C ALA A 603 2.59 14.60 16.53
N ALA A 604 2.88 14.56 15.22
CA ALA A 604 3.81 15.50 14.61
C ALA A 604 3.28 16.94 14.66
N GLY A 605 4.21 17.91 14.79
CA GLY A 605 3.95 19.34 14.66
C GLY A 605 3.98 19.83 13.20
N ALA A 606 3.72 21.12 13.02
CA ALA A 606 3.94 21.81 11.76
C ALA A 606 5.42 21.85 11.39
N ILE A 607 5.73 22.12 10.12
CA ILE A 607 7.10 22.40 9.69
C ILE A 607 7.22 23.84 9.21
N SER A 608 8.39 24.43 9.42
CA SER A 608 8.70 25.75 8.88
C SER A 608 8.95 25.68 7.36
N VAL A 609 8.82 26.83 6.70
CA VAL A 609 9.14 26.98 5.27
C VAL A 609 10.63 26.65 5.03
N ASP A 610 11.53 27.04 5.94
CA ASP A 610 12.97 26.73 5.83
C ASP A 610 13.21 25.21 5.93
N ALA A 611 12.53 24.51 6.85
CA ALA A 611 12.63 23.05 6.96
C ALA A 611 12.12 22.37 5.67
N PHE A 612 11.02 22.86 5.10
CA PHE A 612 10.54 22.38 3.79
C PHE A 612 11.61 22.56 2.70
N HIS A 613 12.22 23.75 2.62
CA HIS A 613 13.28 24.00 1.62
C HIS A 613 14.50 23.08 1.81
N ALA A 614 14.91 22.84 3.05
CA ALA A 614 16.01 21.91 3.35
C ALA A 614 15.68 20.48 2.87
N ARG A 615 14.45 20.01 3.10
CA ARG A 615 14.00 18.69 2.61
C ARG A 615 13.94 18.61 1.09
N MET A 616 13.58 19.70 0.40
CA MET A 616 13.61 19.77 -1.07
C MET A 616 15.02 19.69 -1.63
N ALA A 617 15.98 20.37 -1.00
CA ALA A 617 17.39 20.26 -1.37
C ALA A 617 17.93 18.83 -1.15
N GLU A 618 17.62 18.20 -0.03
CA GLU A 618 17.98 16.79 0.26
C GLU A 618 17.37 15.83 -0.78
N ARG A 619 16.10 16.03 -1.12
CA ARG A 619 15.42 15.23 -2.13
C ARG A 619 16.09 15.33 -3.49
N LEU A 620 16.38 16.55 -3.93
CA LEU A 620 17.04 16.78 -5.22
C LEU A 620 18.41 16.09 -5.29
N ALA A 621 19.15 16.09 -4.17
CA ALA A 621 20.48 15.47 -4.11
C ALA A 621 20.43 13.94 -4.12
N ASN A 622 19.39 13.31 -3.54
CA ASN A 622 19.35 11.87 -3.32
C ASN A 622 18.37 11.14 -4.25
N TRP A 623 17.17 11.71 -4.46
CA TRP A 623 16.05 11.06 -5.14
C TRP A 623 15.29 12.05 -6.05
N PRO A 624 15.95 12.68 -7.05
CA PRO A 624 15.36 13.74 -7.87
C PRO A 624 14.15 13.26 -8.70
N HIS A 625 14.04 11.96 -8.94
CA HIS A 625 13.03 11.36 -9.81
C HIS A 625 12.02 10.48 -9.05
N GLY A 626 12.02 10.48 -7.70
CA GLY A 626 11.00 9.81 -6.91
C GLY A 626 9.62 10.43 -7.13
N MET A 627 8.53 9.67 -6.95
CA MET A 627 7.18 10.20 -7.12
C MET A 627 6.80 11.19 -6.01
N THR A 628 5.85 12.04 -6.30
CA THR A 628 5.16 12.92 -5.34
C THR A 628 3.67 12.65 -5.42
N ALA A 629 3.14 11.85 -4.54
CA ALA A 629 1.71 11.67 -4.38
C ALA A 629 1.16 12.62 -3.29
N ILE A 630 -0.09 13.05 -3.43
CA ILE A 630 -0.89 13.68 -2.36
C ILE A 630 -2.23 12.96 -2.14
N ALA A 631 -2.57 12.02 -3.01
CA ALA A 631 -3.61 11.01 -2.85
C ALA A 631 -3.19 9.72 -3.57
N THR A 632 -3.60 8.57 -3.04
CA THR A 632 -3.44 7.25 -3.65
C THR A 632 -4.64 6.38 -3.32
N HIS A 633 -4.68 5.15 -3.84
CA HIS A 633 -5.70 4.17 -3.51
C HIS A 633 -5.63 3.66 -2.04
N ASP A 634 -4.54 3.96 -1.31
CA ASP A 634 -4.29 3.54 0.08
C ASP A 634 -4.38 4.68 1.09
N THR A 635 -4.47 5.94 0.62
CA THR A 635 -4.61 7.08 1.53
C THR A 635 -5.89 6.97 2.35
N LYS A 636 -5.77 7.34 3.62
CA LYS A 636 -6.88 7.24 4.58
C LYS A 636 -7.99 8.25 4.25
N ARG A 637 -7.68 9.28 3.43
CA ARG A 637 -8.63 10.31 2.95
C ARG A 637 -8.20 10.85 1.60
N GLY A 638 -9.18 11.34 0.83
CA GLY A 638 -8.96 12.14 -0.36
C GLY A 638 -8.16 13.41 -0.05
N GLU A 639 -7.44 13.92 -1.05
CA GLU A 639 -6.51 15.04 -0.85
C GLU A 639 -7.21 16.32 -0.40
N ASP A 640 -8.44 16.58 -0.84
CA ASP A 640 -9.19 17.78 -0.47
C ASP A 640 -9.95 17.60 0.85
N ALA A 641 -10.40 16.38 1.19
CA ALA A 641 -10.91 16.07 2.52
C ALA A 641 -9.84 16.31 3.60
N ARG A 642 -8.60 15.89 3.32
CA ARG A 642 -7.47 16.16 4.19
C ARG A 642 -7.13 17.65 4.26
N ALA A 643 -7.12 18.35 3.12
CA ALA A 643 -6.85 19.77 3.04
C ALA A 643 -7.83 20.62 3.87
N ARG A 644 -9.11 20.23 3.94
CA ARG A 644 -10.13 20.84 4.82
C ARG A 644 -9.77 20.67 6.29
N LEU A 645 -9.43 19.44 6.69
CA LEU A 645 -9.12 19.14 8.09
C LEU A 645 -7.85 19.85 8.57
N LEU A 646 -6.85 20.07 7.69
CA LEU A 646 -5.66 20.85 8.03
C LEU A 646 -6.00 22.28 8.46
N ALA A 647 -7.05 22.88 7.89
CA ALA A 647 -7.51 24.23 8.24
C ALA A 647 -8.00 24.35 9.70
N LEU A 648 -8.39 23.23 10.35
CA LEU A 648 -8.75 23.25 11.78
C LEU A 648 -7.64 23.76 12.67
N SER A 649 -6.37 23.58 12.27
CA SER A 649 -5.23 24.14 13.00
C SER A 649 -5.21 25.67 13.00
N GLU A 650 -5.90 26.32 12.08
CA GLU A 650 -6.06 27.78 12.03
C GLU A 650 -7.33 28.26 12.76
N LEU A 651 -8.30 27.39 12.98
CA LEU A 651 -9.60 27.65 13.61
C LEU A 651 -9.77 26.88 14.92
N ALA A 652 -8.68 26.53 15.60
CA ALA A 652 -8.70 25.56 16.67
C ALA A 652 -9.56 25.95 17.88
N GLU A 653 -9.60 27.23 18.24
CA GLU A 653 -10.43 27.73 19.35
C GLU A 653 -11.92 27.66 18.99
N GLU A 654 -12.31 28.08 17.77
CA GLU A 654 -13.67 27.97 17.30
C GLU A 654 -14.10 26.50 17.15
N TRP A 655 -13.20 25.63 16.71
CA TRP A 655 -13.44 24.19 16.66
C TRP A 655 -13.80 23.61 18.04
N ASP A 656 -13.08 24.01 19.08
CA ASP A 656 -13.37 23.61 20.44
C ASP A 656 -14.78 24.03 20.90
N GLU A 657 -15.14 25.30 20.66
CA GLU A 657 -16.48 25.82 20.98
C GLU A 657 -17.56 25.05 20.22
N ARG A 658 -17.36 24.79 18.93
CA ARG A 658 -18.30 24.05 18.09
C ARG A 658 -18.47 22.60 18.55
N VAL A 659 -17.39 21.90 18.87
CA VAL A 659 -17.44 20.52 19.38
C VAL A 659 -18.23 20.44 20.67
N ARG A 660 -18.01 21.36 21.61
CA ARG A 660 -18.79 21.39 22.87
C ARG A 660 -20.27 21.64 22.60
N SER A 661 -20.59 22.61 21.74
CA SER A 661 -21.97 22.93 21.36
C SER A 661 -22.66 21.74 20.66
N TRP A 662 -22.00 21.12 19.67
CA TRP A 662 -22.58 19.98 18.95
C TRP A 662 -22.78 18.77 19.84
N ARG A 663 -21.87 18.51 20.77
CA ARG A 663 -22.05 17.42 21.75
C ARG A 663 -23.25 17.67 22.65
N ALA A 664 -23.49 18.90 23.05
CA ALA A 664 -24.67 19.26 23.83
C ALA A 664 -25.96 19.09 23.03
N LEU A 665 -26.00 19.59 21.78
CA LEU A 665 -27.15 19.45 20.86
C LEU A 665 -27.49 17.99 20.58
N ASN A 666 -26.46 17.14 20.43
CA ASN A 666 -26.64 15.75 20.02
C ASN A 666 -26.67 14.76 21.20
N ALA A 667 -26.71 15.26 22.45
CA ALA A 667 -26.68 14.41 23.64
C ALA A 667 -27.87 13.44 23.72
N GLU A 668 -29.06 13.84 23.23
CA GLU A 668 -30.25 13.02 23.19
C GLU A 668 -30.17 11.87 22.17
N HIS A 669 -29.31 11.98 21.16
CA HIS A 669 -29.11 10.96 20.13
C HIS A 669 -28.18 9.84 20.59
N VAL A 670 -27.40 10.07 21.67
CA VAL A 670 -26.46 9.09 22.23
C VAL A 670 -27.21 8.00 22.95
N THR A 671 -27.07 6.77 22.48
CA THR A 671 -27.64 5.59 23.14
C THR A 671 -26.75 5.13 24.30
N ARG A 672 -27.36 4.67 25.39
CA ARG A 672 -26.65 4.01 26.48
C ARG A 672 -27.08 2.57 26.58
N PHE A 673 -26.14 1.67 26.51
CA PHE A 673 -26.36 0.23 26.60
C PHE A 673 -25.31 -0.38 27.52
N ASP A 674 -25.74 -1.13 28.53
CA ASP A 674 -24.86 -1.80 29.51
C ASP A 674 -23.75 -0.90 30.08
N GLY A 675 -24.11 0.34 30.43
CA GLY A 675 -23.18 1.35 30.97
C GLY A 675 -22.27 2.03 29.92
N MET A 676 -22.28 1.59 28.68
CA MET A 676 -21.52 2.20 27.58
C MET A 676 -22.33 3.25 26.84
N GLN A 677 -21.64 4.31 26.40
CA GLN A 677 -22.20 5.31 25.48
C GLN A 677 -21.92 4.87 24.02
N ILE A 678 -22.93 4.95 23.17
CA ILE A 678 -22.84 4.65 21.73
C ILE A 678 -23.35 5.88 20.93
N PRO A 679 -22.48 6.55 20.20
CA PRO A 679 -21.02 6.41 20.08
C PRO A 679 -20.28 6.76 21.39
N SER A 680 -19.07 6.19 21.57
CA SER A 680 -18.15 6.67 22.60
C SER A 680 -17.77 8.14 22.36
N PRO A 681 -17.35 8.89 23.40
CA PRO A 681 -16.94 10.28 23.23
C PRO A 681 -15.84 10.46 22.17
N ALA A 682 -14.89 9.53 22.08
CA ALA A 682 -13.84 9.51 21.07
C ALA A 682 -14.38 9.33 19.65
N HIS A 683 -15.34 8.42 19.46
CA HIS A 683 -15.99 8.20 18.17
C HIS A 683 -16.86 9.40 17.73
N GLN A 684 -17.51 10.10 18.67
CA GLN A 684 -18.23 11.35 18.34
C GLN A 684 -17.28 12.41 17.79
N TYR A 685 -16.14 12.62 18.46
CA TYR A 685 -15.15 13.60 18.03
C TYR A 685 -14.55 13.24 16.67
N MET A 686 -14.22 11.95 16.45
CA MET A 686 -13.78 11.44 15.16
C MET A 686 -14.83 11.69 14.07
N LEU A 687 -16.10 11.41 14.36
CA LEU A 687 -17.19 11.55 13.40
C LEU A 687 -17.36 12.99 12.96
N TYR A 688 -17.28 13.97 13.86
CA TYR A 688 -17.38 15.39 13.48
C TYR A 688 -16.26 15.79 12.52
N GLN A 689 -15.04 15.35 12.72
CA GLN A 689 -13.94 15.58 11.77
C GLN A 689 -14.17 14.85 10.43
N ALA A 690 -14.60 13.59 10.48
CA ALA A 690 -14.87 12.81 9.26
C ALA A 690 -15.97 13.44 8.41
N LEU A 691 -17.07 13.87 9.05
CA LEU A 691 -18.14 14.64 8.41
C LEU A 691 -17.60 15.92 7.78
N LEU A 692 -16.79 16.69 8.52
CA LEU A 692 -16.26 17.96 8.04
C LEU A 692 -15.37 17.80 6.80
N GLY A 693 -14.50 16.77 6.81
CA GLY A 693 -13.64 16.46 5.66
C GLY A 693 -14.46 16.07 4.41
N ALA A 694 -15.48 15.24 4.61
CA ALA A 694 -16.27 14.68 3.52
C ALA A 694 -17.53 15.48 3.17
N TRP A 695 -17.86 16.57 3.91
CA TRP A 695 -19.10 17.33 3.74
C TRP A 695 -19.32 17.78 2.31
N PRO A 696 -20.47 17.46 1.71
CA PRO A 696 -20.70 17.78 0.31
C PRO A 696 -20.75 19.29 0.06
N LEU A 697 -20.30 19.73 -1.12
CA LEU A 697 -20.45 21.11 -1.57
C LEU A 697 -21.88 21.41 -2.07
N ALA A 698 -22.65 20.36 -2.29
CA ALA A 698 -24.08 20.36 -2.59
C ALA A 698 -24.88 19.90 -1.36
N ASP A 699 -26.16 19.58 -1.55
CA ASP A 699 -26.99 18.98 -0.50
C ASP A 699 -26.52 17.59 -0.07
N ILE A 700 -26.83 17.21 1.19
CA ILE A 700 -26.67 15.86 1.69
C ILE A 700 -27.64 14.93 0.96
N ASP A 701 -27.10 13.92 0.31
CA ASP A 701 -27.85 12.87 -0.37
C ASP A 701 -27.69 11.50 0.31
N ALA A 702 -28.47 10.52 -0.14
CA ALA A 702 -28.43 9.16 0.38
C ALA A 702 -27.06 8.50 0.17
N SER A 703 -26.34 8.83 -0.90
CA SER A 703 -25.00 8.31 -1.19
C SER A 703 -23.99 8.79 -0.15
N PHE A 704 -24.06 10.05 0.25
CA PHE A 704 -23.21 10.58 1.31
C PHE A 704 -23.45 9.87 2.64
N VAL A 705 -24.73 9.68 3.02
CA VAL A 705 -25.10 9.01 4.27
C VAL A 705 -24.56 7.58 4.29
N GLU A 706 -24.71 6.83 3.19
CA GLU A 706 -24.21 5.44 3.10
C GLU A 706 -22.68 5.35 3.18
N ARG A 707 -21.98 6.27 2.53
CA ARG A 707 -20.50 6.37 2.65
C ARG A 707 -20.06 6.61 4.09
N MET A 708 -20.75 7.50 4.80
CA MET A 708 -20.46 7.79 6.19
C MET A 708 -20.77 6.60 7.12
N ARG A 709 -21.85 5.85 6.87
CA ARG A 709 -22.15 4.59 7.58
C ARG A 709 -21.02 3.58 7.42
N GLY A 710 -20.62 3.32 6.16
CA GLY A 710 -19.52 2.39 5.87
C GLY A 710 -18.21 2.79 6.54
N TYR A 711 -17.86 4.08 6.49
CA TYR A 711 -16.68 4.61 7.17
C TYR A 711 -16.73 4.42 8.69
N LEU A 712 -17.87 4.73 9.31
CA LEU A 712 -18.03 4.68 10.77
C LEU A 712 -17.88 3.25 11.30
N ILE A 713 -18.49 2.27 10.62
CA ILE A 713 -18.32 0.85 10.94
C ILE A 713 -16.87 0.42 10.77
N LYS A 714 -16.24 0.75 9.63
CA LYS A 714 -14.84 0.42 9.39
C LYS A 714 -13.93 1.02 10.47
N ALA A 715 -14.10 2.30 10.78
CA ALA A 715 -13.29 2.98 11.79
C ALA A 715 -13.42 2.33 13.17
N ALA A 716 -14.62 1.94 13.57
CA ALA A 716 -14.85 1.24 14.83
C ALA A 716 -14.18 -0.13 14.86
N ARG A 717 -14.33 -0.92 13.80
CA ARG A 717 -13.71 -2.26 13.67
C ARG A 717 -12.19 -2.20 13.65
N GLU A 718 -11.59 -1.24 12.93
CA GLU A 718 -10.13 -1.04 12.91
C GLU A 718 -9.61 -0.54 14.26
N GLY A 719 -10.35 0.30 14.97
CA GLY A 719 -10.01 0.72 16.32
C GLY A 719 -9.91 -0.44 17.33
N LYS A 720 -10.62 -1.54 17.12
CA LYS A 720 -10.55 -2.79 17.90
C LYS A 720 -10.78 -2.55 19.41
N GLN A 721 -11.71 -1.65 19.72
CA GLN A 721 -12.04 -1.32 21.12
C GLN A 721 -13.33 -2.01 21.56
N GLN A 722 -14.47 -1.64 20.98
CA GLN A 722 -15.78 -2.21 21.27
C GLN A 722 -16.18 -3.30 20.27
N THR A 723 -15.79 -3.12 19.01
CA THR A 723 -16.03 -4.07 17.91
C THR A 723 -14.73 -4.32 17.13
N SER A 724 -14.69 -5.39 16.35
CA SER A 724 -13.54 -5.68 15.47
C SER A 724 -13.96 -6.59 14.31
N TRP A 725 -13.12 -6.73 13.28
CA TRP A 725 -13.36 -7.68 12.18
C TRP A 725 -13.45 -9.15 12.65
N ILE A 726 -12.73 -9.50 13.72
CA ILE A 726 -12.70 -10.87 14.27
C ILE A 726 -13.88 -11.15 15.20
N ALA A 727 -14.36 -10.13 15.90
CA ALA A 727 -15.46 -10.21 16.84
C ALA A 727 -16.35 -8.96 16.68
N PRO A 728 -17.23 -8.94 15.65
CA PRO A 728 -18.17 -7.85 15.47
C PRO A 728 -19.18 -7.76 16.62
N ASP A 729 -19.40 -6.55 17.15
CA ASP A 729 -20.50 -6.25 18.07
C ASP A 729 -21.62 -5.55 17.31
N GLU A 730 -22.62 -6.32 16.90
CA GLU A 730 -23.73 -5.81 16.11
C GLU A 730 -24.58 -4.77 16.84
N VAL A 731 -24.65 -4.83 18.16
CA VAL A 731 -25.43 -3.88 18.97
C VAL A 731 -24.73 -2.54 18.96
N TYR A 732 -23.40 -2.54 19.18
CA TYR A 732 -22.59 -1.34 19.13
C TYR A 732 -22.60 -0.71 17.74
N GLU A 733 -22.38 -1.52 16.70
CA GLU A 733 -22.34 -1.06 15.31
C GLU A 733 -23.69 -0.47 14.86
N ARG A 734 -24.80 -1.10 15.24
CA ARG A 734 -26.14 -0.56 14.97
C ARG A 734 -26.37 0.77 15.69
N GLY A 735 -25.95 0.88 16.95
CA GLY A 735 -26.04 2.12 17.71
C GLY A 735 -25.22 3.28 17.10
N LEU A 736 -24.07 2.95 16.47
CA LEU A 736 -23.28 3.94 15.72
C LEU A 736 -24.04 4.46 14.49
N VAL A 737 -24.65 3.56 13.73
CA VAL A 737 -25.45 3.89 12.54
C VAL A 737 -26.70 4.70 12.93
N ASP A 738 -27.41 4.27 13.96
CA ASP A 738 -28.59 4.98 14.46
C ASP A 738 -28.27 6.41 14.92
N PHE A 739 -27.11 6.60 15.56
CA PHE A 739 -26.65 7.95 15.93
C PHE A 739 -26.38 8.80 14.69
N LEU A 740 -25.66 8.28 13.70
CA LEU A 740 -25.39 9.01 12.46
C LEU A 740 -26.66 9.40 11.72
N ASP A 741 -27.62 8.47 11.63
CA ASP A 741 -28.88 8.69 10.94
C ASP A 741 -29.71 9.80 11.61
N ARG A 742 -29.80 9.81 12.96
CA ARG A 742 -30.44 10.88 13.72
C ARG A 742 -29.71 12.20 13.56
N LEU A 743 -28.37 12.18 13.57
CA LEU A 743 -27.53 13.34 13.41
C LEU A 743 -27.73 14.06 12.07
N LEU A 744 -27.95 13.28 11.00
CA LEU A 744 -28.14 13.80 9.64
C LEU A 744 -29.62 13.97 9.25
N ASP A 745 -30.56 13.67 10.14
CA ASP A 745 -32.00 13.91 9.94
C ASP A 745 -32.32 15.40 10.12
N ARG A 746 -32.77 16.04 9.03
CA ARG A 746 -33.07 17.49 8.99
C ARG A 746 -34.19 17.93 9.94
N GLU A 747 -35.13 17.04 10.25
CA GLU A 747 -36.24 17.35 11.15
C GLU A 747 -35.81 17.26 12.62
N ARG A 748 -34.98 16.25 12.95
CA ARG A 748 -34.53 15.97 14.33
C ARG A 748 -33.36 16.84 14.75
N SER A 749 -32.43 17.10 13.85
CA SER A 749 -31.15 17.73 14.13
C SER A 749 -30.95 19.05 13.40
N ALA A 750 -32.02 19.78 13.12
CA ALA A 750 -31.97 21.04 12.35
C ALA A 750 -30.92 22.03 12.87
N ALA A 751 -30.88 22.29 14.19
CA ALA A 751 -29.92 23.21 14.80
C ALA A 751 -28.46 22.73 14.66
N PHE A 752 -28.21 21.43 14.77
CA PHE A 752 -26.89 20.88 14.51
C PHE A 752 -26.51 21.06 13.04
N ILE A 753 -27.37 20.63 12.13
CA ILE A 753 -27.09 20.65 10.68
C ILE A 753 -26.81 22.08 10.21
N GLU A 754 -27.62 23.08 10.64
CA GLU A 754 -27.40 24.47 10.29
C GLU A 754 -26.05 25.00 10.79
N SER A 755 -25.77 24.77 12.08
CA SER A 755 -24.50 25.19 12.69
C SER A 755 -23.30 24.49 12.07
N PHE A 756 -23.41 23.18 11.79
CA PHE A 756 -22.34 22.40 11.16
C PHE A 756 -22.11 22.84 9.71
N HIS A 757 -23.17 23.04 8.94
CA HIS A 757 -23.08 23.45 7.54
C HIS A 757 -22.40 24.82 7.40
N GLU A 758 -22.76 25.81 8.22
CA GLU A 758 -22.10 27.12 8.24
C GLU A 758 -20.59 26.99 8.43
N PHE A 759 -20.18 26.23 9.45
CA PHE A 759 -18.78 26.01 9.73
C PHE A 759 -18.08 25.19 8.61
N ALA A 760 -18.74 24.16 8.10
CA ALA A 760 -18.22 23.31 7.03
C ALA A 760 -18.00 24.10 5.72
N GLN A 761 -18.85 25.05 5.38
CA GLN A 761 -18.64 25.91 4.19
C GLN A 761 -17.38 26.77 4.34
N ARG A 762 -17.14 27.33 5.50
CA ARG A 762 -15.93 28.12 5.79
C ARG A 762 -14.66 27.28 5.73
N VAL A 763 -14.69 26.10 6.34
CA VAL A 763 -13.59 25.13 6.29
C VAL A 763 -13.39 24.62 4.86
N ALA A 764 -14.46 24.46 4.08
CA ALA A 764 -14.35 24.06 2.67
C ALA A 764 -13.61 25.10 1.82
N LEU A 765 -13.84 26.41 2.06
CA LEU A 765 -13.07 27.46 1.39
C LEU A 765 -11.59 27.40 1.75
N LEU A 766 -11.25 27.27 3.05
CA LEU A 766 -9.88 27.14 3.50
C LEU A 766 -9.21 25.87 2.93
N GLY A 767 -9.95 24.77 2.92
CA GLY A 767 -9.53 23.52 2.31
C GLY A 767 -9.26 23.63 0.82
N THR A 768 -10.11 24.37 0.09
CA THR A 768 -9.89 24.67 -1.33
C THR A 768 -8.58 25.41 -1.58
N LEU A 769 -8.29 26.42 -0.78
CA LEU A 769 -7.04 27.20 -0.88
C LEU A 769 -5.83 26.33 -0.55
N ASN A 770 -5.92 25.48 0.49
CA ASN A 770 -4.90 24.46 0.79
C ASN A 770 -4.75 23.47 -0.37
N GLY A 771 -5.86 23.04 -1.01
CA GLY A 771 -5.89 22.17 -2.18
C GLY A 771 -5.15 22.75 -3.37
N VAL A 772 -5.39 24.03 -3.67
CA VAL A 772 -4.67 24.79 -4.73
C VAL A 772 -3.17 24.85 -4.43
N THR A 773 -2.79 25.11 -3.20
CA THR A 773 -1.39 25.18 -2.77
C THR A 773 -0.70 23.81 -2.86
N GLN A 774 -1.29 22.75 -2.31
CA GLN A 774 -0.69 21.41 -2.36
C GLN A 774 -0.53 20.90 -3.80
N LEU A 775 -1.48 21.24 -4.70
CA LEU A 775 -1.39 20.92 -6.12
C LEU A 775 -0.20 21.64 -6.78
N ALA A 776 -0.04 22.93 -6.52
CA ALA A 776 1.08 23.70 -7.06
C ALA A 776 2.44 23.18 -6.55
N LEU A 777 2.53 22.89 -5.27
CA LEU A 777 3.73 22.28 -4.67
C LEU A 777 4.01 20.91 -5.29
N LYS A 778 3.02 20.00 -5.35
CA LYS A 778 3.16 18.68 -5.98
C LYS A 778 3.72 18.80 -7.41
N ALA A 779 3.14 19.68 -8.21
CA ALA A 779 3.47 19.81 -9.61
C ALA A 779 4.84 20.47 -9.84
N MET A 780 5.31 21.36 -8.97
CA MET A 780 6.48 22.22 -9.24
C MET A 780 7.74 21.89 -8.44
N MET A 781 7.62 21.17 -7.32
CA MET A 781 8.78 20.77 -6.52
C MET A 781 9.60 19.67 -7.21
N PRO A 782 10.82 19.32 -6.72
CA PRO A 782 11.59 18.18 -7.23
C PRO A 782 10.80 16.87 -7.16
N GLY A 783 10.98 15.99 -8.15
CA GLY A 783 10.30 14.70 -8.27
C GLY A 783 9.29 14.64 -9.40
N VAL A 784 8.64 13.49 -9.54
CA VAL A 784 7.60 13.20 -10.54
C VAL A 784 6.23 13.33 -9.87
N PRO A 785 5.38 14.29 -10.23
CA PRO A 785 4.04 14.40 -9.67
C PRO A 785 3.18 13.24 -10.16
N ASP A 786 2.52 12.57 -9.22
CA ASP A 786 1.51 11.56 -9.48
C ASP A 786 0.11 12.12 -9.23
N PHE A 787 -0.81 11.84 -10.13
CA PHE A 787 -2.21 12.22 -10.03
C PHE A 787 -3.04 10.96 -9.87
N TYR A 788 -3.68 10.81 -8.73
CA TYR A 788 -4.63 9.74 -8.52
C TYR A 788 -5.91 10.04 -9.29
N GLN A 789 -6.52 9.02 -9.89
CA GLN A 789 -7.73 9.17 -10.71
C GLN A 789 -8.80 10.02 -10.01
N GLY A 790 -9.31 11.02 -10.73
CA GLY A 790 -10.40 11.88 -10.26
C GLY A 790 -9.99 13.08 -9.43
N THR A 791 -8.72 13.19 -9.00
CA THR A 791 -8.24 14.26 -8.12
C THR A 791 -8.08 15.62 -8.80
N GLU A 792 -8.28 15.70 -10.09
CA GLU A 792 -8.40 16.97 -10.83
C GLU A 792 -9.71 17.72 -10.57
N PHE A 793 -10.69 17.07 -9.94
CA PHE A 793 -11.82 17.71 -9.26
C PHE A 793 -11.64 17.62 -7.73
N TRP A 794 -12.58 18.18 -6.95
CA TRP A 794 -12.50 18.09 -5.49
C TRP A 794 -12.70 16.64 -5.03
N ASP A 795 -11.67 16.07 -4.42
CA ASP A 795 -11.69 14.71 -3.88
C ASP A 795 -11.97 14.73 -2.37
N LEU A 796 -13.23 14.44 -2.02
CA LEU A 796 -13.71 14.35 -0.65
C LEU A 796 -13.92 12.89 -0.22
N SER A 797 -13.13 11.99 -0.75
CA SER A 797 -13.21 10.56 -0.41
C SER A 797 -12.75 10.30 1.02
N LEU A 798 -13.35 9.27 1.61
CA LEU A 798 -12.90 8.61 2.83
C LEU A 798 -11.92 7.47 2.47
N VAL A 799 -11.55 6.65 3.45
CA VAL A 799 -10.67 5.49 3.24
C VAL A 799 -11.32 4.45 2.32
N ASP A 800 -10.51 3.53 1.77
CA ASP A 800 -11.00 2.42 0.96
C ASP A 800 -12.18 1.67 1.63
N PRO A 801 -13.16 1.22 0.82
CA PRO A 801 -13.24 1.27 -0.64
C PRO A 801 -13.74 2.60 -1.22
N ASP A 802 -14.07 3.60 -0.41
CA ASP A 802 -14.68 4.87 -0.86
C ASP A 802 -13.78 5.65 -1.83
N ASN A 803 -12.45 5.65 -1.61
CA ASN A 803 -11.47 6.31 -2.49
C ASN A 803 -11.20 5.55 -3.81
N ARG A 804 -11.89 4.44 -4.06
CA ARG A 804 -11.79 3.62 -5.30
C ARG A 804 -13.08 3.62 -6.10
N ARG A 805 -13.99 4.56 -5.83
CA ARG A 805 -15.24 4.71 -6.57
C ARG A 805 -15.00 5.01 -8.05
N PRO A 806 -15.93 4.61 -8.95
CA PRO A 806 -15.87 4.94 -10.37
C PRO A 806 -15.75 6.44 -10.61
N ILE A 807 -14.99 6.82 -11.62
CA ILE A 807 -14.74 8.20 -12.00
C ILE A 807 -15.45 8.53 -13.32
N ASP A 808 -16.18 9.64 -13.35
CA ASP A 808 -16.76 10.18 -14.58
C ASP A 808 -15.69 10.92 -15.40
N PHE A 809 -15.00 10.20 -16.26
CA PHE A 809 -13.99 10.76 -17.16
C PHE A 809 -14.60 11.59 -18.29
N ALA A 810 -15.84 11.32 -18.68
CA ALA A 810 -16.52 12.08 -19.73
C ALA A 810 -16.80 13.52 -19.28
N ALA A 811 -17.29 13.68 -18.04
CA ALA A 811 -17.48 15.01 -17.46
C ALA A 811 -16.17 15.81 -17.36
N ARG A 812 -15.05 15.13 -17.02
CA ARG A 812 -13.71 15.75 -16.93
C ARG A 812 -13.17 16.17 -18.29
N ALA A 813 -13.32 15.31 -19.29
CA ALA A 813 -12.92 15.62 -20.67
C ALA A 813 -13.71 16.80 -21.23
N SER A 814 -15.03 16.82 -20.99
CA SER A 814 -15.88 17.94 -21.38
C SER A 814 -15.49 19.26 -20.67
N ALA A 815 -15.23 19.19 -19.37
CA ALA A 815 -14.79 20.35 -18.59
C ALA A 815 -13.43 20.86 -19.07
N LEU A 816 -12.46 19.96 -19.37
CA LEU A 816 -11.16 20.35 -19.89
C LEU A 816 -11.27 21.04 -21.27
N SER A 817 -12.09 20.50 -22.16
CA SER A 817 -12.36 21.11 -23.47
C SER A 817 -13.01 22.48 -23.37
N ALA A 818 -13.85 22.68 -22.36
CA ALA A 818 -14.55 23.95 -22.13
C ALA A 818 -13.67 25.07 -21.55
N LEU A 819 -12.50 24.76 -20.98
CA LEU A 819 -11.58 25.74 -20.40
C LEU A 819 -10.93 26.64 -21.45
N GLY A 820 -10.72 26.13 -22.69
CA GLY A 820 -10.00 26.86 -23.74
C GLY A 820 -8.53 27.12 -23.37
N ASP A 821 -7.85 27.92 -24.21
CA ASP A 821 -6.41 28.21 -24.06
C ASP A 821 -6.09 29.22 -22.94
N ALA A 822 -7.06 30.03 -22.52
CA ALA A 822 -6.89 31.07 -21.50
C ALA A 822 -8.06 31.07 -20.50
N PRO A 823 -7.97 30.25 -19.42
CA PRO A 823 -9.02 30.16 -18.40
C PRO A 823 -9.24 31.50 -17.70
N ASP A 824 -10.49 31.87 -17.48
CA ASP A 824 -10.86 33.00 -16.61
C ASP A 824 -10.70 32.59 -15.13
N TRP A 825 -9.50 32.78 -14.62
CA TRP A 825 -9.14 32.43 -13.24
C TRP A 825 -10.00 33.12 -12.19
N ARG A 826 -10.50 34.33 -12.49
CA ARG A 826 -11.39 35.05 -11.58
C ARG A 826 -12.76 34.41 -11.52
N ALA A 827 -13.34 34.11 -12.67
CA ALA A 827 -14.64 33.44 -12.73
C ALA A 827 -14.55 32.01 -12.12
N LEU A 828 -13.43 31.31 -12.31
CA LEU A 828 -13.18 30.00 -11.68
C LEU A 828 -13.07 30.12 -10.16
N ALA A 829 -12.36 31.13 -9.65
CA ALA A 829 -12.23 31.39 -8.22
C ALA A 829 -13.56 31.85 -7.57
N ASP A 830 -14.29 32.72 -8.21
CA ASP A 830 -15.59 33.23 -7.68
C ASP A 830 -16.64 32.10 -7.59
N ARG A 831 -16.55 31.08 -8.44
CA ARG A 831 -17.45 29.92 -8.49
C ARG A 831 -16.74 28.62 -8.10
N TRP A 832 -15.73 28.66 -7.25
CA TRP A 832 -14.87 27.53 -6.88
C TRP A 832 -15.61 26.24 -6.49
N PRO A 833 -16.80 26.26 -5.86
CA PRO A 833 -17.47 25.01 -5.49
C PRO A 833 -17.90 24.18 -6.70
N GLN A 834 -18.31 24.81 -7.80
CA GLN A 834 -18.85 24.17 -9.00
C GLN A 834 -17.89 24.23 -10.19
N ALA A 835 -16.97 25.19 -10.18
CA ALA A 835 -16.07 25.41 -11.31
C ALA A 835 -14.90 24.43 -11.31
N PRO A 836 -14.38 24.08 -12.50
CA PRO A 836 -13.23 23.18 -12.63
C PRO A 836 -11.90 23.90 -12.35
N LEU A 837 -11.83 24.67 -11.26
CA LEU A 837 -10.65 25.45 -10.86
C LEU A 837 -9.40 24.56 -10.73
N LYS A 838 -9.55 23.42 -10.06
CA LYS A 838 -8.45 22.50 -9.81
C LYS A 838 -7.99 21.80 -11.10
N LEU A 839 -8.93 21.44 -11.99
CA LEU A 839 -8.62 20.90 -13.32
C LEU A 839 -7.86 21.91 -14.16
N ALA A 840 -8.33 23.18 -14.20
CA ALA A 840 -7.65 24.26 -14.93
C ALA A 840 -6.22 24.46 -14.44
N LEU A 841 -6.00 24.46 -13.12
CA LEU A 841 -4.68 24.59 -12.54
C LEU A 841 -3.80 23.37 -12.85
N THR A 842 -4.35 22.15 -12.73
CA THR A 842 -3.62 20.93 -13.08
C THR A 842 -3.12 20.97 -14.52
N HIS A 843 -4.03 21.28 -15.46
CA HIS A 843 -3.68 21.38 -16.88
C HIS A 843 -2.59 22.43 -17.14
N ALA A 844 -2.75 23.65 -16.60
CA ALA A 844 -1.79 24.75 -16.78
C ALA A 844 -0.39 24.41 -16.21
N LEU A 845 -0.35 23.79 -15.01
CA LEU A 845 0.90 23.37 -14.37
C LEU A 845 1.59 22.24 -15.14
N LEU A 846 0.83 21.26 -15.64
CA LEU A 846 1.38 20.18 -16.46
C LEU A 846 1.87 20.65 -17.82
N ALA A 847 1.16 21.59 -18.46
CA ALA A 847 1.61 22.23 -19.70
C ALA A 847 2.95 22.94 -19.49
N LEU A 848 3.07 23.73 -18.42
CA LEU A 848 4.33 24.40 -18.06
C LEU A 848 5.44 23.39 -17.76
N ARG A 849 5.12 22.32 -17.04
CA ARG A 849 6.10 21.26 -16.72
C ARG A 849 6.61 20.54 -17.96
N ARG A 850 5.77 20.33 -18.97
CA ARG A 850 6.17 19.78 -20.28
C ARG A 850 7.06 20.75 -21.07
N GLU A 851 6.72 22.04 -21.07
CA GLU A 851 7.54 23.09 -21.70
C GLU A 851 8.94 23.16 -21.10
N PHE A 852 9.08 22.95 -19.79
CA PHE A 852 10.33 23.01 -19.05
C PHE A 852 10.80 21.62 -18.57
N ALA A 853 10.53 20.55 -19.34
CA ALA A 853 10.77 19.16 -18.92
C ALA A 853 12.19 18.92 -18.39
N GLU A 854 13.21 19.38 -19.10
CA GLU A 854 14.60 19.24 -18.69
C GLU A 854 14.93 20.01 -17.41
N LEU A 855 14.31 21.18 -17.20
CA LEU A 855 14.50 21.98 -15.99
C LEU A 855 13.90 21.25 -14.77
N PHE A 856 12.77 20.59 -14.93
CA PHE A 856 12.17 19.81 -13.85
C PHE A 856 12.90 18.47 -13.60
N ALA A 857 13.51 17.89 -14.63
CA ALA A 857 14.32 16.67 -14.50
C ALA A 857 15.65 16.95 -13.79
N ASP A 858 16.45 17.91 -14.30
CA ASP A 858 17.85 18.10 -13.92
C ASP A 858 18.16 19.48 -13.29
N GLY A 859 17.17 20.36 -13.21
CA GLY A 859 17.36 21.72 -12.70
C GLY A 859 17.56 21.77 -11.18
N THR A 860 18.26 22.79 -10.72
CA THR A 860 18.46 23.06 -9.29
C THR A 860 17.21 23.62 -8.63
N TYR A 861 17.17 23.53 -7.32
CA TYR A 861 16.12 24.10 -6.46
C TYR A 861 16.73 25.26 -5.66
N LEU A 862 16.13 26.44 -5.76
CA LEU A 862 16.59 27.64 -5.06
C LEU A 862 15.45 28.19 -4.20
N PRO A 863 15.57 28.20 -2.87
CA PRO A 863 14.66 28.95 -2.00
C PRO A 863 14.71 30.44 -2.31
N LEU A 864 13.56 31.11 -2.23
CA LEU A 864 13.47 32.56 -2.41
C LEU A 864 13.10 33.24 -1.10
N GLY A 865 13.78 34.33 -0.76
CA GLY A 865 13.53 35.09 0.45
C GLY A 865 12.19 35.82 0.37
N VAL A 866 11.40 35.69 1.44
CA VAL A 866 10.13 36.39 1.61
C VAL A 866 10.22 37.34 2.80
N THR A 867 9.72 38.58 2.63
CA THR A 867 9.72 39.63 3.65
C THR A 867 8.30 40.16 3.87
N GLY A 868 8.08 40.88 4.96
CA GLY A 868 6.78 41.48 5.32
C GLY A 868 6.04 40.75 6.45
N ALA A 869 4.90 41.31 6.84
CA ALA A 869 4.11 40.82 7.99
C ALA A 869 3.49 39.45 7.78
N HIS A 870 3.28 39.05 6.51
CA HIS A 870 2.68 37.76 6.13
C HIS A 870 3.71 36.80 5.54
N ARG A 871 5.02 36.99 5.76
CA ARG A 871 6.07 36.13 5.23
C ARG A 871 5.89 34.64 5.55
N ASP A 872 5.42 34.31 6.75
CA ASP A 872 5.21 32.92 7.17
C ASP A 872 4.03 32.23 6.46
N GLY A 873 3.16 33.03 5.82
CA GLY A 873 2.06 32.57 4.97
C GLY A 873 2.43 32.31 3.53
N ILE A 874 3.73 32.37 3.16
CA ILE A 874 4.20 32.26 1.77
C ILE A 874 5.32 31.22 1.66
N VAL A 875 5.20 30.35 0.67
CA VAL A 875 6.26 29.44 0.23
C VAL A 875 6.75 29.92 -1.14
N ALA A 876 8.03 30.21 -1.27
CA ALA A 876 8.59 30.69 -2.53
C ALA A 876 9.91 30.02 -2.89
N PHE A 877 10.02 29.53 -4.13
CA PHE A 877 11.24 28.90 -4.65
C PHE A 877 11.34 29.04 -6.16
N ALA A 878 12.53 28.78 -6.71
CA ALA A 878 12.73 28.67 -8.13
C ALA A 878 13.32 27.31 -8.52
N ARG A 879 12.92 26.79 -9.66
CA ARG A 879 13.62 25.73 -10.38
C ARG A 879 14.45 26.38 -11.47
N VAL A 880 15.73 26.02 -11.60
CA VAL A 880 16.69 26.70 -12.50
C VAL A 880 17.52 25.68 -13.27
N ARG A 881 17.66 25.90 -14.58
CA ARG A 881 18.62 25.18 -15.44
C ARG A 881 19.25 26.14 -16.43
N GLY A 882 20.52 26.48 -16.20
CA GLY A 882 21.21 27.52 -16.98
C GLY A 882 20.54 28.88 -16.84
N ALA A 883 20.14 29.48 -17.96
CA ALA A 883 19.40 30.73 -17.97
C ALA A 883 17.88 30.60 -17.87
N ARG A 884 17.34 29.38 -17.96
CA ARG A 884 15.89 29.14 -17.85
C ARG A 884 15.50 28.94 -16.40
N ALA A 885 14.41 29.55 -15.97
CA ALA A 885 13.88 29.37 -14.62
C ALA A 885 12.35 29.35 -14.58
N VAL A 886 11.83 28.71 -13.56
CA VAL A 886 10.42 28.81 -13.17
C VAL A 886 10.39 29.18 -11.69
N VAL A 887 9.79 30.35 -11.41
CA VAL A 887 9.58 30.86 -10.04
C VAL A 887 8.20 30.44 -9.58
N VAL A 888 8.11 29.88 -8.38
CA VAL A 888 6.87 29.40 -7.75
C VAL A 888 6.64 30.14 -6.44
N VAL A 889 5.44 30.68 -6.27
CA VAL A 889 5.01 31.35 -5.06
C VAL A 889 3.64 30.82 -4.71
N ALA A 890 3.45 30.30 -3.50
CA ALA A 890 2.20 29.72 -3.04
C ALA A 890 1.86 30.21 -1.62
N GLY A 891 0.58 30.50 -1.39
CA GLY A 891 0.06 30.90 -0.09
C GLY A 891 -0.12 29.69 0.85
N ARG A 892 -0.12 29.93 2.14
CA ARG A 892 -0.51 29.00 3.21
C ARG A 892 -1.07 29.77 4.40
N LEU A 893 -1.76 29.09 5.32
CA LEU A 893 -2.36 29.68 6.53
C LEU A 893 -3.35 30.80 6.15
N PHE A 894 -4.47 30.39 5.59
CA PHE A 894 -5.41 31.27 4.91
C PHE A 894 -6.46 31.92 5.81
N ALA A 895 -6.66 31.48 7.07
CA ALA A 895 -7.74 31.99 7.91
C ALA A 895 -7.75 33.52 8.02
N ARG A 896 -6.58 34.12 8.25
CA ARG A 896 -6.45 35.61 8.35
C ARG A 896 -6.79 36.30 7.04
N ALA A 897 -6.35 35.78 5.92
CA ALA A 897 -6.55 36.41 4.59
C ALA A 897 -7.99 36.28 4.08
N THR A 898 -8.76 35.36 4.67
CA THR A 898 -10.13 35.01 4.25
C THR A 898 -11.22 35.42 5.24
N ASP A 899 -10.87 36.13 6.31
CA ASP A 899 -11.79 36.39 7.44
C ASP A 899 -12.34 35.04 7.99
N ASN A 900 -11.43 34.15 8.36
CA ASN A 900 -11.75 32.80 8.85
C ASN A 900 -12.64 31.98 7.88
N GLY A 901 -12.33 32.05 6.59
CA GLY A 901 -13.03 31.26 5.56
C GLY A 901 -14.34 31.86 5.06
N ARG A 902 -14.61 33.12 5.36
CA ARG A 902 -15.88 33.79 4.92
C ARG A 902 -15.78 34.42 3.55
N ARG A 903 -14.58 34.72 3.05
CA ARG A 903 -14.39 35.35 1.74
C ARG A 903 -13.14 34.81 1.04
N TRP A 904 -13.18 34.78 -0.28
CA TRP A 904 -12.00 34.48 -1.08
C TRP A 904 -10.90 35.52 -0.86
N PRO A 905 -9.62 35.13 -0.64
CA PRO A 905 -8.53 36.06 -0.40
C PRO A 905 -8.21 36.84 -1.68
N ARG A 906 -8.00 38.16 -1.57
CA ARG A 906 -7.58 39.03 -2.65
C ARG A 906 -6.20 39.59 -2.36
N GLY A 907 -5.58 40.23 -3.37
CA GLY A 907 -4.23 40.75 -3.27
C GLY A 907 -3.97 41.65 -2.06
N ASP A 908 -4.96 42.51 -1.69
CA ASP A 908 -4.90 43.40 -0.53
C ASP A 908 -4.81 42.68 0.83
N ALA A 909 -5.18 41.41 0.90
CA ALA A 909 -5.03 40.57 2.09
C ALA A 909 -3.55 40.19 2.42
N TRP A 910 -2.62 40.47 1.49
CA TRP A 910 -1.23 40.00 1.59
C TRP A 910 -0.23 41.13 1.75
N ASN A 911 0.35 41.27 2.93
CA ASN A 911 1.47 42.20 3.19
C ASN A 911 2.77 41.40 3.24
N ALA A 912 3.29 41.01 2.06
CA ALA A 912 4.55 40.32 1.89
C ALA A 912 5.12 40.61 0.50
N SER A 913 6.43 40.41 0.34
CA SER A 913 7.17 40.52 -0.92
C SER A 913 8.16 39.39 -1.06
N VAL A 914 8.36 38.87 -2.27
CA VAL A 914 9.35 37.84 -2.62
C VAL A 914 10.54 38.46 -3.35
N SER A 915 11.74 38.09 -2.96
CA SER A 915 12.97 38.54 -3.63
C SER A 915 13.21 37.73 -4.91
N VAL A 916 13.40 38.45 -6.03
CA VAL A 916 13.69 37.86 -7.34
C VAL A 916 14.90 38.54 -7.99
N GLU A 917 15.88 39.01 -7.21
CA GLU A 917 17.07 39.78 -7.66
C GLU A 917 17.85 39.08 -8.76
N ASN A 918 17.92 37.76 -8.76
CA ASN A 918 18.63 36.96 -9.76
C ASN A 918 17.76 36.55 -10.96
N PHE A 919 16.56 37.12 -11.08
CA PHE A 919 15.61 36.75 -12.14
C PHE A 919 15.15 37.99 -12.93
N SER A 920 15.05 37.83 -14.22
CA SER A 920 14.53 38.82 -15.15
C SER A 920 13.47 38.22 -16.07
N GLU A 921 12.82 39.06 -16.90
CA GLU A 921 11.81 38.61 -17.87
C GLU A 921 10.67 37.76 -17.23
N LEU A 922 10.26 38.18 -16.04
CA LEU A 922 9.22 37.47 -15.28
C LEU A 922 7.86 37.62 -15.98
N ARG A 923 7.27 36.51 -16.40
CA ARG A 923 5.95 36.41 -17.04
C ARG A 923 5.14 35.31 -16.40
N ASP A 924 3.83 35.50 -16.33
CA ASP A 924 2.99 34.44 -15.81
C ASP A 924 3.11 33.13 -16.60
N GLY A 925 3.12 32.02 -15.87
CA GLY A 925 3.29 30.66 -16.43
C GLY A 925 1.98 29.93 -16.68
N ILE A 926 0.86 30.39 -16.13
CA ILE A 926 -0.43 29.73 -16.19
C ILE A 926 -1.50 30.53 -16.94
N GLY A 927 -1.08 31.47 -17.79
CA GLY A 927 -1.95 32.17 -18.74
C GLY A 927 -2.67 33.40 -18.18
N ARG A 928 -2.15 34.03 -17.12
CA ARG A 928 -2.69 35.29 -16.59
C ARG A 928 -1.88 36.46 -17.12
N ASP A 929 -2.49 37.66 -17.13
CA ASP A 929 -1.81 38.91 -17.48
C ASP A 929 -1.00 39.43 -16.27
N ILE A 930 0.07 38.74 -15.94
CA ILE A 930 1.02 39.14 -14.90
C ILE A 930 2.42 39.25 -15.56
N SER A 931 2.90 40.48 -15.74
CA SER A 931 4.25 40.76 -16.17
C SER A 931 4.86 41.79 -15.23
N ARG A 932 5.99 41.46 -14.61
CA ARG A 932 6.63 42.32 -13.61
C ARG A 932 8.13 42.49 -13.88
N ARG A 933 8.61 43.65 -13.44
CA ARG A 933 10.03 43.98 -13.46
C ARG A 933 10.44 44.52 -12.08
N GLY A 934 11.60 44.17 -11.64
CA GLY A 934 12.19 44.64 -10.39
C GLY A 934 12.67 43.49 -9.51
N PRO A 935 13.47 43.79 -8.48
CA PRO A 935 14.10 42.79 -7.62
C PRO A 935 13.16 42.25 -6.54
N GLN A 936 12.06 42.93 -6.27
CA GLN A 936 11.04 42.53 -5.29
C GLN A 936 9.67 42.51 -5.96
N LEU A 937 8.90 41.43 -5.73
CA LEU A 937 7.50 41.30 -6.19
C LEU A 937 6.58 41.31 -4.98
N ALA A 938 5.61 42.23 -4.96
CA ALA A 938 4.59 42.24 -3.94
C ALA A 938 3.65 41.02 -4.12
N ILE A 939 3.36 40.28 -3.07
CA ILE A 939 2.42 39.15 -3.11
C ILE A 939 1.03 39.61 -3.50
N ALA A 940 0.63 40.80 -3.08
CA ALA A 940 -0.62 41.46 -3.48
C ALA A 940 -0.82 41.51 -5.01
N ASP A 941 0.25 41.75 -5.75
CA ASP A 941 0.24 41.77 -7.21
C ASP A 941 0.20 40.38 -7.86
N LEU A 942 0.71 39.37 -7.17
CA LEU A 942 0.76 37.99 -7.65
C LEU A 942 -0.53 37.20 -7.35
N PHE A 943 -1.17 37.48 -6.22
CA PHE A 943 -2.35 36.76 -5.74
C PHE A 943 -3.66 37.51 -6.02
N THR A 944 -3.78 38.11 -7.20
CA THR A 944 -4.97 38.86 -7.59
C THR A 944 -6.21 38.02 -7.80
N GLN A 945 -6.05 36.75 -8.18
CA GLN A 945 -7.15 35.84 -8.56
C GLN A 945 -7.13 34.56 -7.71
N ILE A 946 -5.96 33.85 -7.68
CA ILE A 946 -5.73 32.66 -6.87
C ILE A 946 -4.42 32.82 -6.08
N PRO A 947 -4.29 32.18 -4.90
CA PRO A 947 -3.11 32.35 -4.03
C PRO A 947 -1.90 31.52 -4.46
N VAL A 948 -1.69 31.37 -5.76
CA VAL A 948 -0.56 30.72 -6.38
C VAL A 948 -0.11 31.54 -7.58
N ALA A 949 1.19 31.73 -7.70
CA ALA A 949 1.81 32.29 -8.90
C ALA A 949 2.98 31.41 -9.36
N VAL A 950 2.98 31.09 -10.64
CA VAL A 950 4.07 30.35 -11.29
C VAL A 950 4.55 31.18 -12.47
N LEU A 951 5.80 31.62 -12.42
CA LEU A 951 6.32 32.58 -13.38
C LEU A 951 7.47 31.96 -14.21
N ARG A 952 7.40 32.10 -15.52
CA ARG A 952 8.56 31.91 -16.40
C ARG A 952 9.53 33.02 -16.12
N ALA A 953 10.80 32.69 -16.04
CA ALA A 953 11.84 33.67 -15.73
C ALA A 953 13.17 33.36 -16.46
N ARG A 954 14.01 34.34 -16.58
CA ARG A 954 15.41 34.18 -16.96
C ARG A 954 16.29 34.36 -15.72
N HIS A 955 17.07 33.33 -15.41
CA HIS A 955 18.02 33.36 -14.31
C HIS A 955 19.32 34.05 -14.75
N THR A 956 19.77 35.01 -13.98
CA THR A 956 21.05 35.68 -14.12
C THR A 956 21.83 35.46 -12.82
N PRO A 957 22.85 34.57 -12.82
CA PRO A 957 23.63 34.34 -11.60
C PRO A 957 24.22 35.67 -11.07
N ALA A 958 24.18 35.84 -9.76
CA ALA A 958 24.88 36.95 -9.12
C ALA A 958 26.36 36.91 -9.55
N LYS A 959 26.92 38.04 -9.95
CA LYS A 959 28.36 38.14 -10.18
C LYS A 959 29.08 37.72 -8.90
N PRO A 960 30.05 36.78 -8.96
CA PRO A 960 30.77 36.41 -7.75
C PRO A 960 31.38 37.70 -7.18
N GLU A 961 31.05 38.00 -5.91
CA GLU A 961 31.72 39.07 -5.18
C GLU A 961 33.23 38.81 -5.29
N ARG A 962 33.95 39.70 -5.98
CA ARG A 962 35.40 39.70 -5.95
C ARG A 962 35.80 39.78 -4.49
N ALA A 963 36.40 38.74 -3.96
CA ALA A 963 37.04 38.77 -2.65
C ALA A 963 37.89 40.04 -2.59
N ARG A 964 37.46 41.04 -1.81
CA ARG A 964 38.25 42.20 -1.50
C ARG A 964 39.48 41.67 -0.83
N ALA A 965 40.55 41.51 -1.59
CA ALA A 965 41.89 41.25 -1.08
C ALA A 965 42.18 42.32 -0.05
N ARG A 966 42.27 41.91 1.21
CA ARG A 966 42.93 42.70 2.26
C ARG A 966 44.39 42.79 1.84
N ALA A 967 44.68 43.80 1.03
CA ALA A 967 46.02 44.31 0.82
C ALA A 967 46.29 45.32 1.96
N GLY A 968 47.30 45.03 2.74
CA GLY A 968 47.94 46.07 3.46
C GLY A 968 47.87 45.98 4.96
N ALA A 969 48.86 45.34 5.58
CA ALA A 969 49.66 45.92 6.68
C ALA A 969 50.85 45.03 7.01
N THR A 970 51.86 45.08 6.20
CA THR A 970 53.24 44.93 6.65
C THR A 970 53.78 46.32 6.93
N ALA A 971 54.09 46.57 8.22
CA ALA A 971 55.20 47.43 8.65
C ALA A 971 55.13 47.66 10.19
N LYS A 972 55.93 47.08 10.84
CA LYS A 972 56.82 47.25 11.96
C LYS A 972 56.72 46.22 13.04
#